data_59c022c9f393346a9a8697ea1dd9e70b
#
_entry.id   59c022c9f393346a9a8697ea1dd9e70b
#
_cell.length_a   1.000
_cell.length_b   1.000
_cell.length_c   1.000
_cell.angle_alpha   90.00
_cell.angle_beta   90.00
_cell.angle_gamma   90.00
#
_symmetry.space_group_name_H-M   'P 1'
#
loop_
_entity.id
_entity.type
_entity.pdbx_description
1 polymer ?
#
loop_
_entity_poly.entity_id
_entity_poly.type
_entity_poly.pdbx_seq_one_letter_code
_entity_poly.pdbx_strand_id
1 'polypeptide(L)'
;MKRFTLIAACCLFVNSLLTAQEFPDFGIINNEERDLKQCTFDKDANAVVLLHEAFSDYDDQHQLITVHHIKIKILKEKGIESANVSIPFYRSNDFEQITMVEGMTINMVDNNPVQTKLDRKSIYTKKTNERWGEMVFAFPAIKAGSIIEYKYRSAMKHYGGLKDWDFQEELPVMMSRYTLVILPNAEFAYRVNKTLDIPITVKTQSFNGGVYFEMKNVPGLGNEPYMDARKDYLQKVIFQLSGLGMGGSNKKKYTTSWEEVTRELMMEENFGAQLNKNIGGTDDFIKQIKTLALPEEKMKGVFNYVRNNMVWNNMYSMYTTRGVKDAWQTKSGNSGEINLLLINLLKEAGLETYPMLVSERFNGKVNKSYPFMDQFNSVFACVIISNKKYYLDATDKNIPAHITPSTILNTTAFVVNRKAGGLINITNDTLQYKENIIADLTVAGDGTVSGEVSIKSTDYARIKRLEDYKEDKIKFLARSFIVDGTAISAKDIEISNVENDSLALVQQGKISGRLNTTGDYTFLPLNLFTGFDFNPFLSNNRLSNINFGYRRSIILNVTIQLPPDYVVDEMPKSIKLSDPDKDILFMRHITHDKEINLIRCMMQFEFKKSLYETDMYPIVKEVYQRIFEYLKEPVLLKKK
;
A
#
# COMPACT_ATOMS: atom_id res chain seq x y z
N MET A 1 -91.74 -20.23 3.64
CA MET A 1 -90.74 -20.27 4.69
C MET A 1 -89.45 -20.94 4.14
N LYS A 2 -88.50 -20.16 3.72
CA LYS A 2 -87.21 -20.65 3.26
C LYS A 2 -86.14 -19.99 4.15
N ARG A 3 -85.42 -20.82 4.90
CA ARG A 3 -84.31 -20.40 5.78
C ARG A 3 -83.08 -20.17 4.92
N PHE A 4 -82.51 -18.96 4.95
CA PHE A 4 -81.21 -18.64 4.42
C PHE A 4 -80.18 -18.96 5.50
N THR A 5 -79.26 -19.86 5.18
CA THR A 5 -78.09 -20.15 6.01
C THR A 5 -76.91 -19.27 5.54
N LEU A 6 -76.47 -18.37 6.40
CA LEU A 6 -75.31 -17.50 6.16
C LEU A 6 -74.04 -18.30 6.51
N ILE A 7 -73.17 -18.57 5.51
CA ILE A 7 -71.85 -19.13 5.71
C ILE A 7 -70.87 -17.96 5.86
N ALA A 8 -70.38 -17.74 7.07
CA ALA A 8 -69.31 -16.81 7.34
C ALA A 8 -67.96 -17.48 6.99
N ALA A 9 -67.31 -17.03 5.91
CA ALA A 9 -65.98 -17.41 5.55
C ALA A 9 -65.00 -16.64 6.45
N CYS A 10 -64.40 -17.29 7.44
CA CYS A 10 -63.26 -16.79 8.18
C CYS A 10 -62.00 -16.78 7.28
N CYS A 11 -61.65 -15.64 6.75
CA CYS A 11 -60.33 -15.42 6.15
C CYS A 11 -59.30 -15.38 7.28
N LEU A 12 -58.62 -16.49 7.50
CA LEU A 12 -57.38 -16.55 8.27
C LEU A 12 -56.29 -15.84 7.47
N PHE A 13 -56.03 -14.57 7.80
CA PHE A 13 -54.78 -13.93 7.42
C PHE A 13 -53.64 -14.64 8.19
N VAL A 14 -52.97 -15.53 7.51
CA VAL A 14 -51.66 -15.99 7.94
C VAL A 14 -50.69 -14.83 7.72
N ASN A 15 -50.48 -14.01 8.74
CA ASN A 15 -49.31 -13.17 8.80
C ASN A 15 -48.07 -14.05 8.79
N SER A 16 -47.48 -14.23 7.62
CA SER A 16 -46.12 -14.70 7.53
C SER A 16 -45.24 -13.66 8.21
N LEU A 17 -44.90 -13.89 9.46
CA LEU A 17 -43.80 -13.23 10.14
C LEU A 17 -42.54 -13.53 9.33
N LEU A 18 -42.19 -12.65 8.43
CA LEU A 18 -40.83 -12.46 7.95
C LEU A 18 -40.00 -12.22 9.21
N THR A 19 -39.32 -13.25 9.70
CA THR A 19 -38.24 -13.08 10.65
C THR A 19 -37.12 -12.39 9.86
N ALA A 20 -37.28 -11.07 9.65
CA ALA A 20 -36.14 -10.22 9.38
C ALA A 20 -35.14 -10.51 10.50
N GLN A 21 -33.93 -10.85 10.16
CA GLN A 21 -32.85 -10.99 11.15
C GLN A 21 -32.79 -9.66 11.88
N GLU A 22 -33.26 -9.62 13.14
CA GLU A 22 -33.30 -8.39 13.92
C GLU A 22 -31.85 -7.96 14.17
N PHE A 23 -31.46 -6.84 13.57
CA PHE A 23 -30.28 -6.12 14.02
C PHE A 23 -30.47 -5.76 15.50
N PRO A 24 -29.42 -5.76 16.33
CA PRO A 24 -29.53 -5.27 17.69
C PRO A 24 -30.19 -3.89 17.69
N ASP A 25 -31.01 -3.62 18.71
CA ASP A 25 -31.71 -2.36 18.82
C ASP A 25 -30.74 -1.19 18.77
N PHE A 26 -30.99 -0.26 17.87
CA PHE A 26 -30.15 0.92 17.64
C PHE A 26 -30.23 1.88 18.84
N GLY A 27 -29.09 2.26 19.39
CA GLY A 27 -29.00 3.15 20.56
C GLY A 27 -29.09 2.44 21.92
N ILE A 28 -29.16 1.10 21.95
CA ILE A 28 -29.15 0.33 23.19
C ILE A 28 -27.75 -0.20 23.46
N ILE A 29 -27.28 -0.01 24.68
CA ILE A 29 -25.99 -0.51 25.17
C ILE A 29 -26.23 -1.50 26.32
N ASN A 30 -25.48 -2.59 26.35
CA ASN A 30 -25.47 -3.51 27.46
C ASN A 30 -24.41 -3.15 28.50
N ASN A 31 -24.41 -3.85 29.65
CA ASN A 31 -23.48 -3.57 30.73
C ASN A 31 -22.01 -3.83 30.35
N GLU A 32 -21.74 -4.86 29.53
CA GLU A 32 -20.38 -5.19 29.09
C GLU A 32 -19.82 -4.09 28.18
N GLU A 33 -20.62 -3.59 27.24
CA GLU A 33 -20.24 -2.48 26.35
C GLU A 33 -20.02 -1.17 27.15
N ARG A 34 -20.89 -0.90 28.15
CA ARG A 34 -20.79 0.26 29.01
C ARG A 34 -19.48 0.24 29.81
N ASP A 35 -19.20 -0.88 30.46
CA ASP A 35 -18.13 -0.97 31.48
C ASP A 35 -16.76 -1.35 30.88
N LEU A 36 -16.69 -1.60 29.57
CA LEU A 36 -15.46 -1.93 28.86
C LEU A 36 -14.45 -0.76 28.92
N LYS A 37 -13.30 -0.98 29.57
CA LYS A 37 -12.21 0.00 29.73
C LYS A 37 -10.99 -0.33 28.88
N GLN A 38 -10.81 -1.59 28.48
CA GLN A 38 -9.67 -2.07 27.70
C GLN A 38 -10.10 -3.26 26.83
N CYS A 39 -9.56 -3.34 25.63
CA CYS A 39 -9.72 -4.51 24.78
C CYS A 39 -8.85 -5.66 25.32
N THR A 40 -9.46 -6.83 25.58
CA THR A 40 -8.76 -7.97 26.21
C THR A 40 -7.76 -8.66 25.30
N PHE A 41 -8.00 -8.64 23.98
CA PHE A 41 -7.18 -9.29 22.96
C PHE A 41 -6.29 -8.29 22.19
N ASP A 42 -6.41 -6.97 22.47
CA ASP A 42 -5.54 -5.91 21.95
C ASP A 42 -5.42 -4.78 23.03
N LYS A 43 -4.53 -4.97 23.99
CA LYS A 43 -4.40 -4.11 25.17
C LYS A 43 -3.97 -2.68 24.85
N ASP A 44 -3.31 -2.48 23.73
CA ASP A 44 -2.82 -1.17 23.29
C ASP A 44 -3.86 -0.36 22.53
N ALA A 45 -4.98 -0.98 22.13
CA ALA A 45 -6.06 -0.34 21.40
C ALA A 45 -6.55 0.97 22.04
N ASN A 46 -6.74 1.98 21.19
CA ASN A 46 -7.29 3.28 21.59
C ASN A 46 -8.82 3.32 21.49
N ALA A 47 -9.40 2.49 20.63
CA ALA A 47 -10.83 2.25 20.45
C ALA A 47 -11.04 0.79 20.05
N VAL A 48 -12.26 0.28 20.13
CA VAL A 48 -12.64 -1.07 19.75
C VAL A 48 -13.99 -1.07 19.07
N VAL A 49 -14.10 -1.77 17.93
CA VAL A 49 -15.38 -2.04 17.28
C VAL A 49 -16.10 -3.13 18.08
N LEU A 50 -17.17 -2.75 18.77
CA LEU A 50 -17.99 -3.69 19.54
C LEU A 50 -18.79 -4.60 18.63
N LEU A 51 -19.30 -4.03 17.53
CA LEU A 51 -20.09 -4.72 16.51
C LEU A 51 -19.83 -4.09 15.14
N HIS A 52 -19.53 -4.93 14.16
CA HIS A 52 -19.67 -4.60 12.75
C HIS A 52 -20.50 -5.67 12.08
N GLU A 53 -21.70 -5.34 11.68
CA GLU A 53 -22.57 -6.25 10.98
C GLU A 53 -23.12 -5.66 9.69
N ALA A 54 -23.38 -6.53 8.72
CA ALA A 54 -24.10 -6.13 7.54
C ALA A 54 -25.00 -7.25 7.01
N PHE A 55 -26.04 -6.81 6.32
CA PHE A 55 -26.98 -7.68 5.65
C PHE A 55 -27.09 -7.21 4.18
N SER A 56 -26.79 -8.11 3.25
CA SER A 56 -26.90 -7.88 1.80
C SER A 56 -28.04 -8.69 1.23
N ASP A 57 -28.89 -8.00 0.53
CA ASP A 57 -30.04 -8.55 -0.22
C ASP A 57 -30.18 -7.78 -1.54
N TYR A 58 -31.16 -8.10 -2.33
CA TYR A 58 -31.47 -7.41 -3.57
C TYR A 58 -32.92 -6.97 -3.60
N ASP A 59 -33.15 -5.84 -4.26
CA ASP A 59 -34.48 -5.31 -4.47
C ASP A 59 -35.13 -5.90 -5.74
N ASP A 60 -36.37 -5.48 -6.01
CA ASP A 60 -37.14 -5.90 -7.18
C ASP A 60 -36.49 -5.52 -8.52
N GLN A 61 -35.54 -4.58 -8.52
CA GLN A 61 -34.76 -4.17 -9.69
C GLN A 61 -33.41 -4.92 -9.79
N HIS A 62 -33.18 -5.91 -8.94
CA HIS A 62 -31.93 -6.67 -8.82
C HIS A 62 -30.72 -5.79 -8.47
N GLN A 63 -30.92 -4.68 -7.81
CA GLN A 63 -29.83 -3.90 -7.20
C GLN A 63 -29.36 -4.62 -5.94
N LEU A 64 -28.05 -4.62 -5.71
CA LEU A 64 -27.50 -5.13 -4.46
C LEU A 64 -27.63 -4.08 -3.37
N ILE A 65 -28.40 -4.40 -2.34
CA ILE A 65 -28.64 -3.54 -1.19
C ILE A 65 -27.91 -4.10 0.01
N THR A 66 -27.04 -3.31 0.61
CA THR A 66 -26.36 -3.70 1.85
C THR A 66 -26.65 -2.69 2.95
N VAL A 67 -27.18 -3.17 4.06
CA VAL A 67 -27.36 -2.37 5.27
C VAL A 67 -26.24 -2.69 6.24
N HIS A 68 -25.51 -1.67 6.67
CA HIS A 68 -24.44 -1.77 7.64
C HIS A 68 -24.86 -1.20 8.99
N HIS A 69 -24.38 -1.83 10.07
CA HIS A 69 -24.55 -1.38 11.44
C HIS A 69 -23.22 -1.52 12.19
N ILE A 70 -22.70 -0.42 12.70
CA ILE A 70 -21.42 -0.34 13.35
C ILE A 70 -21.56 0.31 14.73
N LYS A 71 -20.87 -0.27 15.73
CA LYS A 71 -20.79 0.25 17.08
C LYS A 71 -19.33 0.26 17.54
N ILE A 72 -18.82 1.41 18.00
CA ILE A 72 -17.41 1.58 18.39
C ILE A 72 -17.33 2.19 19.79
N LYS A 73 -16.51 1.61 20.66
CA LYS A 73 -16.16 2.15 21.98
C LYS A 73 -14.85 2.90 21.93
N ILE A 74 -14.83 4.14 22.37
CA ILE A 74 -13.62 4.94 22.53
C ILE A 74 -13.00 4.59 23.88
N LEU A 75 -11.78 4.03 23.90
CA LEU A 75 -11.13 3.58 25.12
C LEU A 75 -10.19 4.63 25.71
N LYS A 76 -9.49 5.38 24.86
CA LYS A 76 -8.47 6.38 25.23
C LYS A 76 -8.68 7.67 24.43
N GLU A 77 -8.09 8.78 24.89
CA GLU A 77 -8.15 10.07 24.18
C GLU A 77 -7.68 9.98 22.72
N LYS A 78 -6.62 9.20 22.44
CA LYS A 78 -6.15 8.96 21.06
C LYS A 78 -7.18 8.24 20.19
N GLY A 79 -8.15 7.56 20.76
CA GLY A 79 -9.23 6.88 20.02
C GLY A 79 -10.33 7.83 19.52
N ILE A 80 -10.34 9.08 19.92
CA ILE A 80 -11.34 10.09 19.49
C ILE A 80 -11.33 10.25 17.95
N GLU A 81 -10.19 10.05 17.30
CA GLU A 81 -10.07 10.11 15.85
C GLU A 81 -11.00 9.13 15.13
N SER A 82 -11.33 7.99 15.76
CA SER A 82 -12.27 7.00 15.22
C SER A 82 -13.71 7.50 15.08
N ALA A 83 -14.02 8.68 15.65
CA ALA A 83 -15.31 9.35 15.50
C ALA A 83 -15.43 10.13 14.18
N ASN A 84 -14.36 10.27 13.42
CA ASN A 84 -14.35 10.83 12.08
C ASN A 84 -14.51 9.67 11.08
N VAL A 85 -15.72 9.50 10.56
CA VAL A 85 -16.06 8.38 9.67
C VAL A 85 -15.98 8.80 8.21
N SER A 86 -15.33 7.97 7.39
CA SER A 86 -15.33 8.09 5.93
C SER A 86 -15.73 6.74 5.30
N ILE A 87 -16.79 6.75 4.51
CA ILE A 87 -17.31 5.57 3.82
C ILE A 87 -17.02 5.73 2.33
N PRO A 88 -16.03 5.02 1.76
CA PRO A 88 -15.72 5.08 0.35
C PRO A 88 -16.80 4.35 -0.49
N PHE A 89 -17.14 4.92 -1.66
CA PHE A 89 -18.05 4.30 -2.61
C PHE A 89 -17.64 4.57 -4.05
N TYR A 90 -18.02 3.65 -4.95
CA TYR A 90 -17.71 3.75 -6.38
C TYR A 90 -18.80 4.58 -7.09
N ARG A 91 -18.52 5.85 -7.36
CA ARG A 91 -19.47 6.84 -7.88
C ARG A 91 -19.62 6.88 -9.40
N SER A 92 -18.70 6.28 -10.16
CA SER A 92 -18.73 6.34 -11.63
C SER A 92 -20.03 5.75 -12.16
N ASN A 93 -20.70 6.49 -13.05
CA ASN A 93 -22.01 6.13 -13.62
C ASN A 93 -23.08 5.86 -12.54
N ASP A 94 -23.01 6.50 -11.38
CA ASP A 94 -23.90 6.27 -10.23
C ASP A 94 -24.03 4.78 -9.86
N PHE A 95 -22.92 4.05 -9.97
CA PHE A 95 -22.91 2.61 -9.75
C PHE A 95 -23.22 2.25 -8.30
N GLU A 96 -22.64 2.98 -7.35
CA GLU A 96 -22.87 2.80 -5.91
C GLU A 96 -23.31 4.12 -5.28
N GLN A 97 -24.29 4.05 -4.39
CA GLN A 97 -24.81 5.18 -3.63
C GLN A 97 -24.89 4.82 -2.14
N ILE A 98 -24.43 5.74 -1.29
CA ILE A 98 -24.60 5.63 0.17
C ILE A 98 -25.78 6.50 0.59
N THR A 99 -26.71 5.89 1.30
CA THR A 99 -27.98 6.53 1.74
C THR A 99 -28.31 6.13 3.17
N MET A 100 -29.34 6.77 3.73
CA MET A 100 -29.88 6.43 5.06
C MET A 100 -28.81 6.41 6.17
N VAL A 101 -27.87 7.38 6.14
CA VAL A 101 -26.89 7.51 7.20
C VAL A 101 -27.58 8.09 8.43
N GLU A 102 -27.52 7.35 9.53
CA GLU A 102 -27.95 7.77 10.86
C GLU A 102 -26.93 7.34 11.89
N GLY A 103 -26.80 8.11 12.97
CA GLY A 103 -25.83 7.79 13.99
C GLY A 103 -26.04 8.59 15.26
N MET A 104 -25.36 8.18 16.33
CA MET A 104 -25.36 8.86 17.62
C MET A 104 -24.10 8.58 18.40
N THR A 105 -23.80 9.49 19.31
CA THR A 105 -22.85 9.29 20.40
C THR A 105 -23.62 8.97 21.66
N ILE A 106 -23.20 7.97 22.41
CA ILE A 106 -23.75 7.57 23.69
C ILE A 106 -22.69 7.82 24.77
N ASN A 107 -22.97 8.72 25.67
CA ASN A 107 -22.13 9.05 26.83
C ASN A 107 -22.82 8.66 28.14
N MET A 108 -22.04 8.22 29.10
CA MET A 108 -22.58 8.00 30.47
C MET A 108 -22.49 9.29 31.23
N VAL A 109 -23.63 9.74 31.81
CA VAL A 109 -23.76 10.85 32.74
C VAL A 109 -24.50 10.33 33.97
N ASP A 110 -23.88 10.38 35.11
CA ASP A 110 -24.45 9.85 36.37
C ASP A 110 -25.00 8.41 36.23
N ASN A 111 -24.23 7.53 35.58
CA ASN A 111 -24.57 6.15 35.21
C ASN A 111 -25.78 5.98 34.26
N ASN A 112 -26.32 7.04 33.70
CA ASN A 112 -27.39 6.99 32.72
C ASN A 112 -26.84 7.24 31.30
N PRO A 113 -27.27 6.49 30.27
CA PRO A 113 -26.87 6.73 28.88
C PRO A 113 -27.55 8.00 28.34
N VAL A 114 -26.74 8.95 27.87
CA VAL A 114 -27.20 10.16 27.20
C VAL A 114 -26.80 10.06 25.73
N GLN A 115 -27.79 10.13 24.85
CA GLN A 115 -27.61 10.03 23.41
C GLN A 115 -27.54 11.41 22.76
N THR A 116 -26.53 11.65 21.94
CA THR A 116 -26.41 12.84 21.08
C THR A 116 -26.44 12.42 19.62
N LYS A 117 -27.50 12.74 18.91
CA LYS A 117 -27.68 12.32 17.50
C LYS A 117 -26.72 13.06 16.56
N LEU A 118 -26.29 12.35 15.51
CA LEU A 118 -25.56 12.93 14.39
C LEU A 118 -26.49 13.88 13.61
N ASP A 119 -26.05 15.12 13.41
CA ASP A 119 -26.81 16.08 12.59
C ASP A 119 -26.66 15.71 11.10
N ARG A 120 -27.79 15.57 10.41
CA ARG A 120 -27.79 15.31 8.96
C ARG A 120 -27.04 16.36 8.15
N LYS A 121 -26.96 17.59 8.63
CA LYS A 121 -26.19 18.67 7.99
C LYS A 121 -24.68 18.49 8.06
N SER A 122 -24.19 17.66 8.98
CA SER A 122 -22.77 17.32 9.11
C SER A 122 -22.35 16.15 8.23
N ILE A 123 -23.30 15.53 7.48
CA ILE A 123 -23.04 14.43 6.58
C ILE A 123 -22.89 15.00 5.16
N TYR A 124 -21.74 14.81 4.54
CA TYR A 124 -21.49 15.32 3.20
C TYR A 124 -20.69 14.34 2.33
N THR A 125 -20.81 14.49 1.03
CA THR A 125 -20.08 13.70 0.04
C THR A 125 -18.86 14.48 -0.44
N LYS A 126 -17.70 13.85 -0.38
CA LYS A 126 -16.44 14.34 -0.92
C LYS A 126 -16.06 13.54 -2.17
N LYS A 127 -15.71 14.22 -3.27
CA LYS A 127 -15.14 13.60 -4.45
C LYS A 127 -13.66 13.32 -4.20
N THR A 128 -13.25 12.04 -4.25
CA THR A 128 -11.84 11.65 -4.13
C THR A 128 -11.16 11.71 -5.50
N ASN A 129 -11.81 11.16 -6.54
CA ASN A 129 -11.40 11.25 -7.94
C ASN A 129 -12.62 11.02 -8.86
N GLU A 130 -12.38 10.82 -10.17
CA GLU A 130 -13.48 10.62 -11.13
C GLU A 130 -14.32 9.37 -10.85
N ARG A 131 -13.74 8.33 -10.28
CA ARG A 131 -14.39 7.04 -10.01
C ARG A 131 -14.85 6.88 -8.57
N TRP A 132 -14.21 7.52 -7.60
CA TRP A 132 -14.43 7.30 -6.18
C TRP A 132 -14.91 8.56 -5.48
N GLY A 133 -15.82 8.38 -4.54
CA GLY A 133 -16.27 9.36 -3.56
C GLY A 133 -16.23 8.79 -2.15
N GLU A 134 -16.38 9.66 -1.18
CA GLU A 134 -16.47 9.33 0.24
C GLU A 134 -17.69 10.02 0.85
N MET A 135 -18.48 9.29 1.64
CA MET A 135 -19.46 9.87 2.55
C MET A 135 -18.77 10.14 3.87
N VAL A 136 -18.72 11.39 4.30
CA VAL A 136 -17.91 11.83 5.46
C VAL A 136 -18.79 12.48 6.51
N PHE A 137 -18.55 12.13 7.77
CA PHE A 137 -19.21 12.74 8.93
C PHE A 137 -18.38 12.56 10.20
N ALA A 138 -18.60 13.45 11.17
CA ALA A 138 -17.95 13.39 12.49
C ALA A 138 -19.01 13.36 13.59
N PHE A 139 -18.79 12.52 14.58
CA PHE A 139 -19.71 12.39 15.71
C PHE A 139 -19.52 13.54 16.72
N PRO A 140 -20.61 14.10 17.24
CA PRO A 140 -20.55 15.14 18.27
C PRO A 140 -20.26 14.59 19.66
N ALA A 141 -19.80 15.43 20.59
CA ALA A 141 -19.66 15.17 22.02
C ALA A 141 -18.81 13.95 22.38
N ILE A 142 -17.74 13.67 21.62
CA ILE A 142 -16.84 12.52 21.83
C ILE A 142 -15.84 12.78 22.93
N LYS A 143 -15.63 11.75 23.77
CA LYS A 143 -14.59 11.67 24.80
C LYS A 143 -14.17 10.22 25.03
N ALA A 144 -13.10 9.99 25.78
CA ALA A 144 -12.78 8.66 26.26
C ALA A 144 -13.97 8.07 27.05
N GLY A 145 -14.36 6.84 26.78
CA GLY A 145 -15.55 6.18 27.33
C GLY A 145 -16.81 6.31 26.48
N SER A 146 -16.86 7.20 25.47
CA SER A 146 -18.01 7.29 24.53
C SER A 146 -18.19 6.01 23.72
N ILE A 147 -19.44 5.72 23.36
CA ILE A 147 -19.79 4.74 22.33
C ILE A 147 -20.39 5.53 21.17
N ILE A 148 -19.92 5.28 19.95
CA ILE A 148 -20.56 5.75 18.71
C ILE A 148 -21.26 4.58 18.06
N GLU A 149 -22.43 4.84 17.50
CA GLU A 149 -23.22 3.86 16.80
C GLU A 149 -23.83 4.48 15.55
N TYR A 150 -23.70 3.78 14.41
CA TYR A 150 -24.25 4.26 13.14
C TYR A 150 -24.68 3.14 12.22
N LYS A 151 -25.63 3.48 11.37
CA LYS A 151 -26.15 2.65 10.28
C LYS A 151 -26.10 3.43 8.97
N TYR A 152 -25.88 2.70 7.88
CA TYR A 152 -26.03 3.25 6.54
C TYR A 152 -26.45 2.16 5.56
N ARG A 153 -27.00 2.58 4.40
CA ARG A 153 -27.38 1.71 3.30
C ARG A 153 -26.50 2.01 2.09
N SER A 154 -25.84 0.98 1.56
CA SER A 154 -25.21 0.99 0.23
C SER A 154 -26.16 0.35 -0.77
N ALA A 155 -26.33 0.98 -1.93
CA ALA A 155 -27.10 0.44 -3.04
C ALA A 155 -26.22 0.42 -4.30
N MET A 156 -26.02 -0.77 -4.89
CA MET A 156 -25.25 -0.96 -6.12
C MET A 156 -26.17 -1.39 -7.26
N LYS A 157 -25.94 -0.84 -8.47
CA LYS A 157 -26.80 -1.07 -9.64
C LYS A 157 -26.98 -2.52 -10.03
N HIS A 158 -26.01 -3.39 -9.72
CA HIS A 158 -26.10 -4.82 -10.00
C HIS A 158 -25.13 -5.65 -9.14
N TYR A 159 -25.34 -6.94 -9.13
CA TYR A 159 -24.63 -7.93 -8.32
C TYR A 159 -23.13 -8.03 -8.56
N GLY A 160 -22.62 -7.67 -9.71
CA GLY A 160 -21.19 -7.67 -9.98
C GLY A 160 -20.35 -6.74 -9.08
N GLY A 161 -21.03 -5.90 -8.28
CA GLY A 161 -20.40 -5.04 -7.30
C GLY A 161 -20.25 -5.65 -5.90
N LEU A 162 -20.63 -6.93 -5.69
CA LEU A 162 -20.49 -7.56 -4.37
C LEU A 162 -19.05 -7.48 -3.89
N LYS A 163 -18.87 -6.78 -2.77
CA LYS A 163 -17.56 -6.59 -2.12
C LYS A 163 -17.23 -7.77 -1.22
N ASP A 164 -15.93 -8.01 -1.01
CA ASP A 164 -15.45 -8.87 0.06
C ASP A 164 -15.98 -8.38 1.40
N TRP A 165 -16.11 -9.31 2.37
CA TRP A 165 -16.41 -8.95 3.75
C TRP A 165 -15.16 -9.07 4.59
N ASP A 166 -14.67 -7.92 5.08
CA ASP A 166 -13.52 -7.85 5.97
C ASP A 166 -14.00 -7.96 7.43
N PHE A 167 -13.61 -9.04 8.12
CA PHE A 167 -13.83 -9.19 9.56
C PHE A 167 -12.87 -8.36 10.38
N GLN A 168 -11.72 -8.04 9.80
CA GLN A 168 -10.62 -7.33 10.42
C GLN A 168 -10.54 -5.90 9.92
N GLU A 169 -10.44 -4.96 10.83
CA GLU A 169 -10.35 -3.55 10.56
C GLU A 169 -9.04 -2.96 11.11
N GLU A 170 -8.87 -1.65 11.04
CA GLU A 170 -7.75 -0.97 11.69
C GLU A 170 -7.85 -1.07 13.21
N LEU A 171 -9.05 -0.92 13.73
CA LEU A 171 -9.38 -1.17 15.14
C LEU A 171 -9.62 -2.66 15.38
N PRO A 172 -9.35 -3.16 16.61
CA PRO A 172 -9.78 -4.50 17.00
C PRO A 172 -11.31 -4.61 16.97
N VAL A 173 -11.82 -5.78 16.57
CA VAL A 173 -13.25 -6.05 16.39
C VAL A 173 -13.70 -7.16 17.34
N MET A 174 -14.62 -6.86 18.27
CA MET A 174 -15.18 -7.88 19.18
C MET A 174 -16.12 -8.83 18.47
N MET A 175 -16.96 -8.31 17.58
CA MET A 175 -17.88 -9.12 16.77
C MET A 175 -18.02 -8.52 15.37
N SER A 176 -17.69 -9.32 14.35
CA SER A 176 -17.96 -9.03 12.95
C SER A 176 -18.82 -10.11 12.34
N ARG A 177 -19.94 -9.74 11.72
CA ARG A 177 -20.86 -10.69 11.09
C ARG A 177 -21.47 -10.16 9.80
N TYR A 178 -21.66 -11.05 8.85
CA TYR A 178 -22.19 -10.73 7.55
C TYR A 178 -23.19 -11.77 7.08
N THR A 179 -24.31 -11.32 6.57
CA THR A 179 -25.30 -12.17 5.91
C THR A 179 -25.48 -11.74 4.46
N LEU A 180 -25.33 -12.69 3.54
CA LEU A 180 -25.57 -12.52 2.12
C LEU A 180 -26.75 -13.37 1.67
N VAL A 181 -27.79 -12.75 1.12
CA VAL A 181 -28.85 -13.44 0.39
C VAL A 181 -28.40 -13.61 -1.05
N ILE A 182 -28.40 -14.86 -1.54
CA ILE A 182 -27.92 -15.19 -2.88
C ILE A 182 -29.08 -15.15 -3.88
N LEU A 183 -28.90 -14.47 -5.00
CA LEU A 183 -29.86 -14.48 -6.11
C LEU A 183 -30.13 -15.90 -6.61
N PRO A 184 -31.39 -16.31 -6.81
CA PRO A 184 -31.74 -17.70 -7.20
C PRO A 184 -31.05 -18.21 -8.48
N ASN A 185 -30.69 -17.28 -9.40
CA ASN A 185 -30.05 -17.60 -10.68
C ASN A 185 -28.54 -17.33 -10.69
N ALA A 186 -27.94 -16.88 -9.58
CA ALA A 186 -26.52 -16.61 -9.47
C ALA A 186 -25.81 -17.77 -8.77
N GLU A 187 -24.64 -18.14 -9.27
CA GLU A 187 -23.72 -19.06 -8.62
C GLU A 187 -22.58 -18.25 -8.03
N PHE A 188 -22.50 -18.24 -6.70
CA PHE A 188 -21.39 -17.63 -5.98
C PHE A 188 -20.52 -18.71 -5.37
N ALA A 189 -19.21 -18.60 -5.60
CA ALA A 189 -18.21 -19.23 -4.77
C ALA A 189 -17.76 -18.24 -3.69
N TYR A 190 -17.43 -18.71 -2.52
CA TYR A 190 -16.76 -17.89 -1.51
C TYR A 190 -15.54 -18.62 -0.97
N ARG A 191 -14.56 -17.84 -0.53
CA ARG A 191 -13.37 -18.34 0.13
C ARG A 191 -13.09 -17.51 1.36
N VAL A 192 -12.85 -18.20 2.48
CA VAL A 192 -12.38 -17.54 3.70
C VAL A 192 -10.86 -17.38 3.61
N ASN A 193 -10.40 -16.15 3.69
CA ASN A 193 -8.99 -15.83 3.83
C ASN A 193 -8.66 -15.67 5.32
N LYS A 194 -7.89 -16.62 5.86
CA LYS A 194 -7.44 -16.63 7.25
C LYS A 194 -5.93 -16.48 7.29
N THR A 195 -5.45 -15.39 7.85
CA THR A 195 -4.03 -15.17 8.13
C THR A 195 -3.70 -15.40 9.62
N LEU A 196 -4.74 -15.43 10.46
CA LEU A 196 -4.68 -15.77 11.88
C LEU A 196 -5.55 -16.99 12.17
N ASP A 197 -5.21 -17.74 13.19
CA ASP A 197 -6.03 -18.88 13.64
C ASP A 197 -7.19 -18.41 14.53
N ILE A 198 -8.13 -17.70 13.91
CA ILE A 198 -9.37 -17.25 14.53
C ILE A 198 -10.51 -18.11 14.01
N PRO A 199 -11.35 -18.68 14.90
CA PRO A 199 -12.52 -19.45 14.48
C PRO A 199 -13.50 -18.61 13.67
N ILE A 200 -14.02 -19.19 12.59
CA ILE A 200 -15.12 -18.61 11.83
C ILE A 200 -16.35 -19.50 11.93
N THR A 201 -17.50 -18.87 12.16
CA THR A 201 -18.80 -19.54 12.05
C THR A 201 -19.37 -19.28 10.66
N VAL A 202 -19.72 -20.34 9.93
CA VAL A 202 -20.41 -20.25 8.64
C VAL A 202 -21.70 -21.07 8.73
N LYS A 203 -22.84 -20.44 8.39
CA LYS A 203 -24.16 -21.10 8.39
C LYS A 203 -24.88 -20.81 7.09
N THR A 204 -25.42 -21.85 6.45
CA THR A 204 -26.33 -21.69 5.32
C THR A 204 -27.75 -21.56 5.86
N GLN A 205 -28.46 -20.52 5.46
CA GLN A 205 -29.85 -20.29 5.86
C GLN A 205 -30.78 -21.04 4.90
N SER A 206 -31.56 -21.96 5.40
CA SER A 206 -32.43 -22.84 4.59
C SER A 206 -33.62 -22.09 3.98
N PHE A 207 -34.01 -20.93 4.50
CA PHE A 207 -35.25 -20.24 4.12
C PHE A 207 -35.11 -19.33 2.88
N ASN A 208 -33.93 -18.71 2.68
CA ASN A 208 -33.72 -17.74 1.58
C ASN A 208 -32.43 -17.98 0.77
N GLY A 209 -31.78 -19.13 0.96
CA GLY A 209 -30.51 -19.44 0.30
C GLY A 209 -29.34 -18.56 0.75
N GLY A 210 -29.51 -17.82 1.86
CA GLY A 210 -28.48 -16.93 2.40
C GLY A 210 -27.34 -17.68 3.09
N VAL A 211 -26.18 -17.01 3.18
CA VAL A 211 -25.02 -17.49 3.92
C VAL A 211 -24.66 -16.48 5.00
N TYR A 212 -24.51 -16.96 6.21
CA TYR A 212 -24.09 -16.18 7.38
C TYR A 212 -22.66 -16.49 7.75
N PHE A 213 -21.89 -15.46 8.05
CA PHE A 213 -20.49 -15.52 8.48
C PHE A 213 -20.30 -14.72 9.77
N GLU A 214 -19.50 -15.23 10.71
CA GLU A 214 -19.17 -14.53 11.96
C GLU A 214 -17.75 -14.84 12.41
N MET A 215 -17.02 -13.81 12.82
CA MET A 215 -15.77 -13.89 13.59
C MET A 215 -15.86 -13.03 14.84
N LYS A 216 -15.15 -13.44 15.92
CA LYS A 216 -15.07 -12.71 17.19
C LYS A 216 -13.64 -12.49 17.60
N ASN A 217 -13.40 -11.40 18.34
CA ASN A 217 -12.11 -11.04 18.92
C ASN A 217 -10.98 -10.99 17.87
N VAL A 218 -11.25 -10.27 16.79
CA VAL A 218 -10.30 -10.10 15.71
C VAL A 218 -9.40 -8.91 16.03
N PRO A 219 -8.06 -9.08 16.16
CA PRO A 219 -7.14 -7.97 16.46
C PRO A 219 -7.13 -6.94 15.35
N GLY A 220 -6.85 -5.68 15.71
CA GLY A 220 -6.72 -4.61 14.72
C GLY A 220 -5.50 -4.82 13.82
N LEU A 221 -5.62 -4.38 12.56
CA LEU A 221 -4.51 -4.33 11.62
C LEU A 221 -4.43 -2.93 11.01
N GLY A 222 -3.56 -2.09 11.54
CA GLY A 222 -3.19 -0.80 10.96
C GLY A 222 -2.14 -0.93 9.86
N ASN A 223 -1.63 0.21 9.41
CA ASN A 223 -0.51 0.23 8.48
C ASN A 223 0.79 -0.08 9.22
N GLU A 224 1.41 -1.20 8.90
CA GLU A 224 2.71 -1.60 9.44
C GLU A 224 3.84 -1.14 8.50
N PRO A 225 4.98 -0.67 9.01
CA PRO A 225 6.11 -0.27 8.17
C PRO A 225 6.53 -1.37 7.20
N TYR A 226 6.71 -1.02 5.93
CA TYR A 226 7.06 -1.96 4.84
C TYR A 226 6.05 -3.08 4.59
N MET A 227 4.80 -2.90 4.98
CA MET A 227 3.69 -3.76 4.56
C MET A 227 3.35 -3.47 3.09
N ASP A 228 3.01 -4.49 2.32
CA ASP A 228 2.43 -4.35 0.99
C ASP A 228 0.94 -3.92 1.08
N ALA A 229 0.05 -4.55 0.36
CA ALA A 229 -1.38 -4.26 0.49
C ALA A 229 -1.96 -4.85 1.79
N ARG A 230 -2.51 -4.01 2.65
CA ARG A 230 -3.17 -4.43 3.90
C ARG A 230 -4.24 -5.51 3.66
N LYS A 231 -4.98 -5.44 2.54
CA LYS A 231 -6.03 -6.40 2.18
C LYS A 231 -5.56 -7.86 2.07
N ASP A 232 -4.26 -8.10 1.87
CA ASP A 232 -3.69 -9.45 1.77
C ASP A 232 -3.58 -10.16 3.12
N TYR A 233 -3.61 -9.38 4.20
CA TYR A 233 -3.42 -9.85 5.58
C TYR A 233 -4.72 -9.86 6.39
N LEU A 234 -5.81 -9.31 5.83
CA LEU A 234 -7.10 -9.25 6.51
C LEU A 234 -7.75 -10.63 6.64
N GLN A 235 -8.39 -10.85 7.78
CA GLN A 235 -9.36 -11.92 7.96
C GLN A 235 -10.61 -11.53 7.17
N LYS A 236 -10.95 -12.25 6.09
CA LYS A 236 -12.05 -11.87 5.21
C LYS A 236 -12.70 -13.03 4.49
N VAL A 237 -13.90 -12.81 4.00
CA VAL A 237 -14.55 -13.66 2.99
C VAL A 237 -14.48 -12.95 1.64
N ILE A 238 -13.93 -13.65 0.66
CA ILE A 238 -13.84 -13.22 -0.73
C ILE A 238 -14.99 -13.89 -1.47
N PHE A 239 -15.79 -13.09 -2.16
CA PHE A 239 -16.91 -13.59 -2.96
C PHE A 239 -16.58 -13.53 -4.44
N GLN A 240 -17.10 -14.51 -5.16
CA GLN A 240 -16.97 -14.56 -6.59
C GLN A 240 -18.23 -15.05 -7.26
N LEU A 241 -18.73 -14.28 -8.21
CA LEU A 241 -19.77 -14.68 -9.12
C LEU A 241 -19.18 -15.66 -10.15
N SER A 242 -19.48 -16.95 -9.99
CA SER A 242 -18.98 -18.02 -10.87
C SER A 242 -19.92 -18.33 -12.04
N GLY A 243 -21.18 -17.92 -11.94
CA GLY A 243 -22.14 -18.06 -13.03
C GLY A 243 -23.41 -17.23 -12.82
N LEU A 244 -24.05 -16.86 -13.91
CA LEU A 244 -25.34 -16.17 -13.91
C LEU A 244 -26.28 -16.83 -14.92
N GLY A 245 -27.45 -17.27 -14.47
CA GLY A 245 -28.50 -17.80 -15.33
C GLY A 245 -29.29 -16.66 -15.98
N MET A 246 -29.37 -16.66 -17.30
CA MET A 246 -30.12 -15.65 -18.08
C MET A 246 -31.50 -16.19 -18.55
N GLY A 247 -32.27 -16.82 -17.65
CA GLY A 247 -33.59 -17.36 -18.01
C GLY A 247 -33.51 -18.50 -19.06
N GLY A 248 -33.81 -19.75 -18.65
CA GLY A 248 -33.66 -20.94 -19.48
C GLY A 248 -32.40 -21.75 -19.15
N SER A 249 -32.08 -22.77 -19.95
CA SER A 249 -30.97 -23.72 -19.71
C SER A 249 -29.56 -23.15 -19.93
N ASN A 250 -29.41 -21.89 -20.36
CA ASN A 250 -28.13 -21.26 -20.66
C ASN A 250 -27.62 -20.48 -19.44
N LYS A 251 -26.69 -21.08 -18.69
CA LYS A 251 -25.89 -20.37 -17.68
C LYS A 251 -24.63 -19.82 -18.31
N LYS A 252 -24.40 -18.52 -18.19
CA LYS A 252 -23.11 -17.92 -18.51
C LYS A 252 -22.17 -18.25 -17.35
N LYS A 253 -21.18 -19.11 -17.60
CA LYS A 253 -20.08 -19.34 -16.66
C LYS A 253 -18.99 -18.28 -16.91
N TYR A 254 -18.43 -17.75 -15.86
CA TYR A 254 -17.30 -16.82 -15.93
C TYR A 254 -15.99 -17.59 -15.91
N THR A 255 -14.97 -16.96 -16.44
CA THR A 255 -13.63 -17.48 -16.79
C THR A 255 -13.11 -18.59 -15.86
N THR A 256 -12.67 -19.71 -16.45
CA THR A 256 -12.25 -20.91 -15.72
C THR A 256 -10.77 -21.25 -15.87
N SER A 257 -10.04 -20.61 -16.81
CA SER A 257 -8.61 -20.85 -17.03
C SER A 257 -7.84 -19.60 -17.46
N TRP A 258 -6.53 -19.62 -17.28
CA TRP A 258 -5.65 -18.52 -17.70
C TRP A 258 -5.57 -18.39 -19.24
N GLU A 259 -5.78 -19.47 -19.98
CA GLU A 259 -5.90 -19.47 -21.43
C GLU A 259 -7.16 -18.72 -21.86
N GLU A 260 -8.24 -18.88 -21.11
CA GLU A 260 -9.50 -18.17 -21.35
C GLU A 260 -9.35 -16.68 -21.05
N VAL A 261 -8.68 -16.30 -19.96
CA VAL A 261 -8.30 -14.91 -19.66
C VAL A 261 -7.54 -14.30 -20.84
N THR A 262 -6.55 -15.01 -21.37
CA THR A 262 -5.78 -14.54 -22.54
C THR A 262 -6.69 -14.33 -23.75
N ARG A 263 -7.61 -15.26 -24.03
CA ARG A 263 -8.53 -15.17 -25.17
C ARG A 263 -9.47 -13.99 -25.04
N GLU A 264 -10.09 -13.79 -23.87
CA GLU A 264 -11.01 -12.69 -23.58
C GLU A 264 -10.29 -11.34 -23.70
N LEU A 265 -9.12 -11.18 -23.07
CA LEU A 265 -8.33 -9.95 -23.18
C LEU A 265 -7.95 -9.62 -24.62
N MET A 266 -7.58 -10.62 -25.41
CA MET A 266 -7.19 -10.39 -26.82
C MET A 266 -8.38 -10.07 -27.73
N MET A 267 -9.61 -10.33 -27.30
CA MET A 267 -10.84 -9.95 -28.00
C MET A 267 -11.41 -8.61 -27.48
N GLU A 268 -10.95 -8.15 -26.32
CA GLU A 268 -11.45 -6.93 -25.68
C GLU A 268 -11.07 -5.69 -26.49
N GLU A 269 -12.05 -4.80 -26.77
CA GLU A 269 -11.84 -3.59 -27.57
C GLU A 269 -10.85 -2.63 -26.92
N ASN A 270 -10.90 -2.52 -25.61
CA ASN A 270 -10.07 -1.62 -24.81
C ASN A 270 -8.71 -2.23 -24.39
N PHE A 271 -8.39 -3.44 -24.87
CA PHE A 271 -7.11 -4.11 -24.62
C PHE A 271 -6.53 -4.73 -25.90
N GLY A 272 -6.98 -5.91 -26.32
CA GLY A 272 -6.42 -6.65 -27.44
C GLY A 272 -6.56 -5.92 -28.78
N ALA A 273 -7.70 -5.27 -29.01
CA ALA A 273 -7.91 -4.45 -30.21
C ALA A 273 -7.08 -3.15 -30.22
N GLN A 274 -6.45 -2.78 -29.11
CA GLN A 274 -5.51 -1.65 -29.02
C GLN A 274 -4.07 -2.03 -29.41
N LEU A 275 -3.76 -3.32 -29.46
CA LEU A 275 -2.46 -3.82 -29.89
C LEU A 275 -2.35 -3.79 -31.41
N ASN A 276 -1.12 -3.62 -31.92
CA ASN A 276 -0.80 -3.51 -33.35
C ASN A 276 -1.49 -2.32 -34.05
N LYS A 277 -1.84 -1.27 -33.30
CA LYS A 277 -2.30 0.00 -33.88
C LYS A 277 -1.11 0.78 -34.44
N ASN A 278 -1.20 1.25 -35.66
CA ASN A 278 -0.27 2.25 -36.18
C ASN A 278 -0.48 3.59 -35.44
N ILE A 279 0.60 4.16 -34.93
CA ILE A 279 0.61 5.41 -34.16
C ILE A 279 1.10 6.54 -35.07
N GLY A 280 0.18 7.36 -35.55
CA GLY A 280 0.50 8.45 -36.46
C GLY A 280 1.57 9.42 -35.91
N GLY A 281 2.49 9.86 -36.77
CA GLY A 281 3.58 10.80 -36.42
C GLY A 281 4.77 10.16 -35.73
N THR A 282 4.88 8.83 -35.70
CA THR A 282 6.04 8.12 -35.12
C THR A 282 6.92 7.45 -36.17
N ASP A 283 6.53 7.47 -37.46
CA ASP A 283 7.20 6.73 -38.54
C ASP A 283 8.69 7.05 -38.67
N ASP A 284 9.08 8.33 -38.66
CA ASP A 284 10.48 8.73 -38.80
C ASP A 284 11.31 8.38 -37.56
N PHE A 285 10.71 8.50 -36.38
CA PHE A 285 11.34 8.02 -35.13
C PHE A 285 11.58 6.50 -35.19
N ILE A 286 10.59 5.72 -35.58
CA ILE A 286 10.72 4.25 -35.69
C ILE A 286 11.74 3.84 -36.76
N LYS A 287 11.81 4.54 -37.91
CA LYS A 287 12.86 4.33 -38.89
C LYS A 287 14.25 4.52 -38.28
N GLN A 288 14.44 5.62 -37.52
CA GLN A 288 15.70 5.89 -36.80
C GLN A 288 16.02 4.81 -35.78
N ILE A 289 15.06 4.40 -34.95
CA ILE A 289 15.24 3.32 -33.95
C ILE A 289 15.66 2.00 -34.62
N LYS A 290 15.08 1.65 -35.77
CA LYS A 290 15.42 0.42 -36.50
C LYS A 290 16.87 0.38 -36.97
N THR A 291 17.53 1.51 -37.14
CA THR A 291 18.97 1.57 -37.55
C THR A 291 19.93 1.24 -36.41
N LEU A 292 19.48 1.29 -35.14
CA LEU A 292 20.31 0.93 -34.00
C LEU A 292 20.68 -0.56 -34.04
N ALA A 293 21.94 -0.86 -33.72
CA ALA A 293 22.47 -2.23 -33.81
C ALA A 293 21.99 -3.13 -32.68
N LEU A 294 21.93 -2.56 -31.44
CA LEU A 294 21.63 -3.35 -30.23
C LEU A 294 20.14 -3.28 -29.90
N PRO A 295 19.50 -4.43 -29.64
CA PRO A 295 18.09 -4.48 -29.22
C PRO A 295 17.83 -3.69 -27.95
N GLU A 296 18.78 -3.67 -27.00
CA GLU A 296 18.67 -2.90 -25.75
C GLU A 296 18.64 -1.39 -26.01
N GLU A 297 19.40 -0.89 -27.02
CA GLU A 297 19.36 0.52 -27.41
C GLU A 297 18.01 0.87 -28.06
N LYS A 298 17.47 -0.03 -28.90
CA LYS A 298 16.11 0.12 -29.46
C LYS A 298 15.08 0.20 -28.35
N MET A 299 15.12 -0.73 -27.38
CA MET A 299 14.22 -0.74 -26.23
C MET A 299 14.31 0.55 -25.43
N LYS A 300 15.52 0.97 -25.07
CA LYS A 300 15.77 2.23 -24.33
C LYS A 300 15.27 3.45 -25.09
N GLY A 301 15.53 3.48 -26.41
CA GLY A 301 15.11 4.59 -27.27
C GLY A 301 13.59 4.73 -27.34
N VAL A 302 12.86 3.63 -27.58
CA VAL A 302 11.39 3.63 -27.63
C VAL A 302 10.79 3.96 -26.25
N PHE A 303 11.32 3.34 -25.21
CA PHE A 303 10.85 3.59 -23.83
C PHE A 303 10.98 5.07 -23.45
N ASN A 304 12.16 5.66 -23.66
CA ASN A 304 12.40 7.06 -23.35
C ASN A 304 11.53 8.00 -24.21
N TYR A 305 11.29 7.64 -25.47
CA TYR A 305 10.42 8.43 -26.34
C TYR A 305 8.98 8.47 -25.81
N VAL A 306 8.40 7.33 -25.43
CA VAL A 306 7.05 7.29 -24.85
C VAL A 306 7.03 7.98 -23.50
N ARG A 307 7.94 7.63 -22.60
CA ARG A 307 8.06 8.21 -21.25
C ARG A 307 8.13 9.74 -21.25
N ASN A 308 8.90 10.31 -22.19
CA ASN A 308 9.10 11.77 -22.24
C ASN A 308 7.96 12.51 -22.94
N ASN A 309 7.22 11.85 -23.84
CA ASN A 309 6.14 12.48 -24.62
C ASN A 309 4.73 12.26 -24.03
N MET A 310 4.56 11.37 -23.05
CA MET A 310 3.26 11.09 -22.45
C MET A 310 3.19 11.59 -21.01
N VAL A 311 2.03 12.04 -20.57
CA VAL A 311 1.73 12.41 -19.19
C VAL A 311 0.71 11.44 -18.62
N TRP A 312 1.04 10.80 -17.51
CA TRP A 312 0.13 9.94 -16.79
C TRP A 312 -0.89 10.79 -16.02
N ASN A 313 -2.16 10.43 -16.12
CA ASN A 313 -3.28 11.12 -15.47
C ASN A 313 -3.59 10.60 -14.05
N ASN A 314 -2.66 9.85 -13.43
CA ASN A 314 -2.80 9.22 -12.12
C ASN A 314 -3.90 8.14 -12.01
N MET A 315 -4.36 7.61 -13.15
CA MET A 315 -5.33 6.52 -13.16
C MET A 315 -4.64 5.19 -13.51
N TYR A 316 -4.64 4.26 -12.57
CA TYR A 316 -4.26 2.87 -12.84
C TYR A 316 -5.35 2.17 -13.64
N SER A 317 -4.95 1.46 -14.68
CA SER A 317 -5.86 0.64 -15.49
C SER A 317 -5.04 -0.34 -16.34
N MET A 318 -5.55 -1.53 -16.55
CA MET A 318 -5.05 -2.42 -17.59
C MET A 318 -5.71 -2.14 -18.95
N TYR A 319 -6.81 -1.38 -18.97
CA TYR A 319 -7.58 -1.04 -20.16
C TYR A 319 -7.38 0.42 -20.57
N THR A 320 -7.58 0.68 -21.86
CA THR A 320 -7.70 2.04 -22.36
C THR A 320 -9.10 2.59 -22.07
N THR A 321 -9.20 3.90 -21.88
CA THR A 321 -10.49 4.61 -21.77
C THR A 321 -10.89 5.22 -23.12
N ARG A 322 -9.93 5.85 -23.82
CA ARG A 322 -10.14 6.53 -25.10
C ARG A 322 -9.38 5.86 -26.26
N GLY A 323 -8.51 4.91 -25.95
CA GLY A 323 -7.64 4.21 -26.89
C GLY A 323 -6.27 4.86 -27.06
N VAL A 324 -5.30 4.05 -27.52
CA VAL A 324 -3.87 4.44 -27.62
C VAL A 324 -3.63 5.60 -28.60
N LYS A 325 -4.43 5.73 -29.66
CA LYS A 325 -4.27 6.81 -30.65
C LYS A 325 -4.67 8.16 -30.09
N ASP A 326 -5.81 8.23 -29.40
CA ASP A 326 -6.29 9.44 -28.78
C ASP A 326 -5.37 9.88 -27.64
N ALA A 327 -4.92 8.93 -26.81
CA ALA A 327 -3.95 9.21 -25.76
C ALA A 327 -2.64 9.79 -26.34
N TRP A 328 -2.14 9.25 -27.46
CA TRP A 328 -0.96 9.79 -28.14
C TRP A 328 -1.17 11.21 -28.69
N GLN A 329 -2.34 11.49 -29.29
CA GLN A 329 -2.66 12.83 -29.80
C GLN A 329 -2.76 13.87 -28.68
N THR A 330 -3.38 13.51 -27.56
CA THR A 330 -3.57 14.39 -26.39
C THR A 330 -2.35 14.41 -25.46
N LYS A 331 -1.33 13.55 -25.70
CA LYS A 331 -0.12 13.40 -24.86
C LYS A 331 -0.43 13.05 -23.42
N SER A 332 -1.58 12.48 -23.13
CA SER A 332 -2.04 12.12 -21.78
C SER A 332 -2.90 10.88 -21.81
N GLY A 333 -2.74 10.01 -20.80
CA GLY A 333 -3.54 8.79 -20.69
C GLY A 333 -3.42 8.14 -19.31
N ASN A 334 -4.22 7.09 -19.10
CA ASN A 334 -4.08 6.19 -17.97
C ASN A 334 -2.90 5.22 -18.18
N SER A 335 -2.57 4.39 -17.18
CA SER A 335 -1.44 3.46 -17.28
C SER A 335 -1.60 2.45 -18.43
N GLY A 336 -2.85 1.98 -18.69
CA GLY A 336 -3.15 1.09 -19.82
C GLY A 336 -2.90 1.75 -21.17
N GLU A 337 -3.36 2.98 -21.37
CA GLU A 337 -3.15 3.73 -22.61
C GLU A 337 -1.68 3.95 -22.92
N ILE A 338 -0.89 4.36 -21.90
CA ILE A 338 0.53 4.65 -22.08
C ILE A 338 1.33 3.36 -22.36
N ASN A 339 1.07 2.31 -21.60
CA ASN A 339 1.86 1.07 -21.75
C ASN A 339 1.43 0.22 -22.94
N LEU A 340 0.15 0.20 -23.34
CA LEU A 340 -0.25 -0.42 -24.60
C LEU A 340 0.28 0.35 -25.82
N LEU A 341 0.39 1.69 -25.75
CA LEU A 341 1.09 2.50 -26.75
C LEU A 341 2.58 2.12 -26.82
N LEU A 342 3.26 2.02 -25.67
CA LEU A 342 4.65 1.59 -25.58
C LEU A 342 4.85 0.22 -26.24
N ILE A 343 3.97 -0.75 -25.97
CA ILE A 343 4.02 -2.09 -26.56
C ILE A 343 3.90 -2.03 -28.09
N ASN A 344 3.01 -1.18 -28.62
CA ASN A 344 2.88 -1.02 -30.08
C ASN A 344 4.18 -0.54 -30.72
N LEU A 345 4.81 0.50 -30.15
CA LEU A 345 6.04 1.07 -30.71
C LEU A 345 7.24 0.12 -30.55
N LEU A 346 7.33 -0.62 -29.44
CA LEU A 346 8.37 -1.64 -29.24
C LEU A 346 8.27 -2.77 -30.28
N LYS A 347 7.06 -3.25 -30.56
CA LYS A 347 6.80 -4.25 -31.61
C LYS A 347 7.14 -3.71 -32.99
N GLU A 348 6.76 -2.46 -33.27
CA GLU A 348 7.07 -1.81 -34.54
C GLU A 348 8.58 -1.62 -34.74
N ALA A 349 9.32 -1.36 -33.65
CA ALA A 349 10.79 -1.33 -33.65
C ALA A 349 11.45 -2.72 -33.87
N GLY A 350 10.66 -3.80 -33.94
CA GLY A 350 11.13 -5.16 -34.18
C GLY A 350 11.53 -5.91 -32.90
N LEU A 351 11.06 -5.49 -31.73
CA LEU A 351 11.35 -6.16 -30.47
C LEU A 351 10.26 -7.14 -30.08
N GLU A 352 10.66 -8.31 -29.58
CA GLU A 352 9.74 -9.30 -29.01
C GLU A 352 9.13 -8.73 -27.72
N THR A 353 7.83 -8.36 -27.81
CA THR A 353 7.16 -7.62 -26.73
C THR A 353 5.74 -8.12 -26.51
N TYR A 354 5.36 -8.29 -25.25
CA TYR A 354 4.04 -8.76 -24.83
C TYR A 354 3.44 -7.86 -23.76
N PRO A 355 2.10 -7.69 -23.71
CA PRO A 355 1.44 -7.12 -22.56
C PRO A 355 1.62 -8.04 -21.35
N MET A 356 1.83 -7.46 -20.19
CA MET A 356 1.96 -8.17 -18.94
C MET A 356 1.05 -7.51 -17.90
N LEU A 357 0.00 -8.20 -17.48
CA LEU A 357 -0.86 -7.73 -16.41
C LEU A 357 -0.10 -7.80 -15.09
N VAL A 358 -0.18 -6.75 -14.30
CA VAL A 358 0.48 -6.65 -13.00
C VAL A 358 -0.53 -6.30 -11.91
N SER A 359 -0.32 -6.88 -10.74
CA SER A 359 -0.86 -6.38 -9.49
C SER A 359 0.29 -5.74 -8.75
N GLU A 360 0.33 -4.42 -8.74
CA GLU A 360 1.38 -3.72 -8.02
C GLU A 360 1.28 -4.00 -6.52
N ARG A 361 2.37 -3.89 -5.79
CA ARG A 361 2.48 -4.29 -4.38
C ARG A 361 1.36 -3.72 -3.50
N PHE A 362 0.99 -2.46 -3.71
CA PHE A 362 -0.11 -1.82 -2.98
C PHE A 362 -1.50 -2.34 -3.36
N ASN A 363 -1.64 -2.97 -4.54
CA ASN A 363 -2.91 -3.54 -5.00
C ASN A 363 -3.17 -4.95 -4.46
N GLY A 364 -2.14 -5.65 -3.97
CA GLY A 364 -2.27 -6.96 -3.34
C GLY A 364 -1.82 -8.15 -4.17
N LYS A 365 -1.77 -9.31 -3.53
CA LYS A 365 -1.25 -10.54 -4.10
C LYS A 365 -2.20 -11.17 -5.11
N VAL A 366 -1.63 -11.69 -6.20
CA VAL A 366 -2.38 -12.44 -7.21
C VAL A 366 -2.67 -13.85 -6.71
N ASN A 367 -3.94 -14.25 -6.76
CA ASN A 367 -4.36 -15.62 -6.53
C ASN A 367 -4.10 -16.48 -7.77
N LYS A 368 -3.03 -17.27 -7.73
CA LYS A 368 -2.59 -18.09 -8.87
C LYS A 368 -3.57 -19.21 -9.25
N SER A 369 -4.34 -19.69 -8.27
CA SER A 369 -5.29 -20.79 -8.47
C SER A 369 -6.63 -20.33 -9.06
N TYR A 370 -6.80 -19.02 -9.20
CA TYR A 370 -8.07 -18.45 -9.59
C TYR A 370 -7.90 -17.41 -10.71
N PRO A 371 -8.16 -17.79 -11.98
CA PRO A 371 -7.94 -16.92 -13.12
C PRO A 371 -9.07 -15.90 -13.29
N PHE A 372 -8.89 -14.69 -12.75
CA PHE A 372 -9.79 -13.57 -13.00
C PHE A 372 -9.01 -12.25 -13.14
N MET A 373 -9.56 -11.32 -13.90
CA MET A 373 -8.84 -10.12 -14.35
C MET A 373 -8.78 -9.02 -13.28
N ASP A 374 -9.80 -8.92 -12.43
CA ASP A 374 -9.93 -7.80 -11.47
C ASP A 374 -8.87 -7.79 -10.35
N GLN A 375 -8.06 -8.85 -10.27
CA GLN A 375 -6.92 -8.87 -9.35
C GLN A 375 -5.71 -8.06 -9.85
N PHE A 376 -5.72 -7.64 -11.11
CA PHE A 376 -4.67 -6.82 -11.71
C PHE A 376 -5.12 -5.36 -11.81
N ASN A 377 -4.21 -4.42 -11.54
CA ASN A 377 -4.52 -3.00 -11.58
C ASN A 377 -3.86 -2.25 -12.73
N SER A 378 -2.88 -2.87 -13.43
CA SER A 378 -2.15 -2.22 -14.52
C SER A 378 -1.66 -3.23 -15.56
N VAL A 379 -1.17 -2.74 -16.69
CA VAL A 379 -0.46 -3.50 -17.73
C VAL A 379 0.89 -2.85 -17.98
N PHE A 380 1.96 -3.66 -18.00
CA PHE A 380 3.33 -3.26 -18.33
C PHE A 380 3.77 -3.93 -19.62
N ALA A 381 4.84 -3.44 -20.23
CA ALA A 381 5.45 -4.09 -21.37
C ALA A 381 6.50 -5.11 -20.90
N CYS A 382 6.33 -6.38 -21.30
CA CYS A 382 7.35 -7.42 -21.16
C CYS A 382 8.12 -7.55 -22.47
N VAL A 383 9.39 -7.14 -22.47
CA VAL A 383 10.30 -7.21 -23.61
C VAL A 383 11.28 -8.36 -23.41
N ILE A 384 11.48 -9.18 -24.44
CA ILE A 384 12.41 -10.32 -24.38
C ILE A 384 13.58 -10.04 -25.33
N ILE A 385 14.79 -9.97 -24.77
CA ILE A 385 16.03 -9.80 -25.52
C ILE A 385 17.02 -10.87 -25.05
N SER A 386 17.47 -11.73 -25.94
CA SER A 386 18.43 -12.81 -25.64
C SER A 386 18.04 -13.65 -24.42
N ASN A 387 16.77 -14.04 -24.32
CA ASN A 387 16.14 -14.76 -23.20
C ASN A 387 16.04 -13.97 -21.87
N LYS A 388 16.53 -12.74 -21.83
CA LYS A 388 16.33 -11.85 -20.67
C LYS A 388 15.03 -11.08 -20.83
N LYS A 389 14.25 -11.02 -19.74
CA LYS A 389 13.00 -10.26 -19.68
C LYS A 389 13.25 -8.89 -19.05
N TYR A 390 12.70 -7.86 -19.69
CA TYR A 390 12.66 -6.50 -19.19
C TYR A 390 11.19 -6.11 -18.98
N TYR A 391 10.89 -5.46 -17.86
CA TYR A 391 9.55 -5.07 -17.49
C TYR A 391 9.48 -3.54 -17.45
N LEU A 392 8.69 -2.95 -18.36
CA LEU A 392 8.70 -1.52 -18.60
C LEU A 392 7.36 -0.90 -18.24
N ASP A 393 7.43 0.22 -17.52
CA ASP A 393 6.31 1.10 -17.23
C ASP A 393 6.68 2.55 -17.62
N ALA A 394 6.08 3.05 -18.71
CA ALA A 394 6.37 4.40 -19.19
C ALA A 394 5.57 5.49 -18.47
N THR A 395 4.78 5.16 -17.46
CA THR A 395 4.11 6.15 -16.60
C THR A 395 5.09 6.80 -15.62
N ASP A 396 6.11 6.06 -15.17
CA ASP A 396 7.14 6.56 -14.27
C ASP A 396 8.27 7.27 -15.03
N LYS A 397 8.48 8.54 -14.67
CA LYS A 397 9.48 9.41 -15.29
C LYS A 397 10.92 9.15 -14.85
N ASN A 398 11.12 8.43 -13.75
CA ASN A 398 12.41 8.31 -13.08
C ASN A 398 13.06 6.94 -13.26
N ILE A 399 12.26 5.92 -13.64
CA ILE A 399 12.77 4.55 -13.81
C ILE A 399 13.46 4.39 -15.16
N PRO A 400 14.73 3.94 -15.22
CA PRO A 400 15.40 3.56 -16.45
C PRO A 400 14.84 2.26 -17.06
N ALA A 401 14.90 2.10 -18.37
CA ALA A 401 14.38 0.91 -19.07
C ALA A 401 15.02 -0.43 -18.65
N HIS A 402 16.21 -0.42 -18.07
CA HIS A 402 16.92 -1.62 -17.62
C HIS A 402 16.61 -2.03 -16.17
N ILE A 403 15.86 -1.21 -15.43
CA ILE A 403 15.50 -1.44 -14.03
C ILE A 403 14.04 -1.86 -13.93
N THR A 404 13.78 -2.99 -13.31
CA THR A 404 12.42 -3.44 -13.00
C THR A 404 11.76 -2.46 -12.02
N PRO A 405 10.54 -1.96 -12.29
CA PRO A 405 9.83 -1.10 -11.34
C PRO A 405 9.69 -1.74 -9.96
N SER A 406 10.02 -0.99 -8.91
CA SER A 406 9.96 -1.50 -7.53
C SER A 406 8.55 -1.85 -7.08
N THR A 407 7.54 -1.26 -7.71
CA THR A 407 6.11 -1.50 -7.44
C THR A 407 5.67 -2.92 -7.77
N ILE A 408 6.40 -3.64 -8.62
CA ILE A 408 6.09 -5.03 -9.00
C ILE A 408 7.10 -6.05 -8.48
N LEU A 409 8.14 -5.65 -7.76
CA LEU A 409 9.10 -6.59 -7.16
C LEU A 409 8.43 -7.43 -6.07
N ASN A 410 8.80 -8.72 -6.03
CA ASN A 410 8.21 -9.73 -5.15
C ASN A 410 6.70 -9.97 -5.38
N THR A 411 6.22 -9.70 -6.59
CA THR A 411 4.83 -9.96 -7.00
C THR A 411 4.74 -11.06 -8.06
N THR A 412 3.49 -11.41 -8.39
CA THR A 412 3.18 -12.30 -9.51
C THR A 412 2.50 -11.49 -10.61
N ALA A 413 2.97 -11.63 -11.84
CA ALA A 413 2.39 -11.02 -13.03
C ALA A 413 1.88 -12.07 -14.00
N PHE A 414 1.05 -11.65 -14.96
CA PHE A 414 0.52 -12.52 -16.01
C PHE A 414 0.90 -12.00 -17.40
N VAL A 415 1.76 -12.73 -18.10
CA VAL A 415 2.15 -12.39 -19.48
C VAL A 415 1.06 -12.85 -20.45
N VAL A 416 0.48 -11.88 -21.17
CA VAL A 416 -0.62 -12.14 -22.13
C VAL A 416 -0.02 -12.55 -23.48
N ASN A 417 0.12 -13.86 -23.67
CA ASN A 417 0.61 -14.44 -24.92
C ASN A 417 -0.06 -15.81 -25.15
N ARG A 418 -0.66 -16.02 -26.32
CA ARG A 418 -1.36 -17.27 -26.68
C ARG A 418 -0.46 -18.50 -26.71
N LYS A 419 0.84 -18.33 -26.98
CA LYS A 419 1.78 -19.45 -27.19
C LYS A 419 2.66 -19.74 -25.97
N ALA A 420 3.10 -18.71 -25.28
CA ALA A 420 4.08 -18.79 -24.20
C ALA A 420 3.75 -17.82 -23.03
N GLY A 421 2.47 -17.50 -22.86
CA GLY A 421 2.00 -16.67 -21.76
C GLY A 421 1.84 -17.45 -20.45
N GLY A 422 1.48 -16.76 -19.40
CA GLY A 422 1.20 -17.35 -18.11
C GLY A 422 1.68 -16.52 -16.94
N LEU A 423 1.50 -17.08 -15.75
CA LEU A 423 1.95 -16.46 -14.51
C LEU A 423 3.47 -16.53 -14.38
N ILE A 424 4.07 -15.42 -13.99
CA ILE A 424 5.50 -15.31 -13.68
C ILE A 424 5.70 -14.62 -12.35
N ASN A 425 6.71 -15.03 -11.59
CA ASN A 425 7.13 -14.31 -10.41
C ASN A 425 8.15 -13.24 -10.80
N ILE A 426 7.97 -12.04 -10.30
CA ILE A 426 8.88 -10.92 -10.55
C ILE A 426 9.85 -10.84 -9.36
N THR A 427 11.09 -11.19 -9.60
CA THR A 427 12.19 -11.08 -8.62
C THR A 427 13.34 -10.31 -9.23
N ASN A 428 14.18 -9.74 -8.38
CA ASN A 428 15.41 -9.09 -8.82
C ASN A 428 16.55 -9.42 -7.84
N ASP A 429 17.50 -10.20 -8.30
CA ASP A 429 18.64 -10.65 -7.50
C ASP A 429 19.94 -9.89 -7.80
N THR A 430 19.95 -8.97 -8.76
CA THR A 430 21.15 -8.25 -9.20
C THR A 430 21.22 -6.81 -8.77
N LEU A 431 20.11 -6.05 -8.89
CA LEU A 431 20.05 -4.63 -8.56
C LEU A 431 19.61 -4.43 -7.11
N GLN A 432 20.08 -3.37 -6.48
CA GLN A 432 19.79 -3.07 -5.09
C GLN A 432 19.69 -1.56 -4.84
N TYR A 433 19.15 -1.17 -3.71
CA TYR A 433 19.29 0.20 -3.22
C TYR A 433 20.73 0.38 -2.73
N LYS A 434 21.55 1.15 -3.46
CA LYS A 434 22.98 1.28 -3.12
C LYS A 434 23.38 2.73 -2.98
N GLU A 435 23.91 3.06 -1.80
CA GLU A 435 24.48 4.38 -1.50
C GLU A 435 25.90 4.26 -0.96
N ASN A 436 26.75 5.15 -1.42
CA ASN A 436 28.09 5.36 -0.86
C ASN A 436 28.19 6.82 -0.44
N ILE A 437 28.40 7.04 0.86
CA ILE A 437 28.45 8.33 1.51
C ILE A 437 29.88 8.56 1.98
N ILE A 438 30.48 9.69 1.62
CA ILE A 438 31.78 10.12 2.07
C ILE A 438 31.58 11.48 2.73
N ALA A 439 32.04 11.62 3.98
CA ALA A 439 31.97 12.88 4.72
C ALA A 439 33.33 13.19 5.35
N ASP A 440 33.91 14.30 4.98
CA ASP A 440 35.18 14.80 5.53
C ASP A 440 34.88 16.04 6.38
N LEU A 441 35.19 15.95 7.69
CA LEU A 441 34.87 16.94 8.68
C LEU A 441 36.12 17.51 9.34
N THR A 442 36.06 18.78 9.70
CA THR A 442 37.00 19.45 10.59
C THR A 442 36.24 20.05 11.75
N VAL A 443 36.66 19.76 12.96
CA VAL A 443 36.14 20.35 14.20
C VAL A 443 37.07 21.49 14.61
N ALA A 444 36.53 22.69 14.83
CA ALA A 444 37.27 23.83 15.35
C ALA A 444 37.29 23.82 16.89
N GLY A 445 38.20 24.58 17.50
CA GLY A 445 38.35 24.66 18.97
C GLY A 445 37.15 25.22 19.72
N ASP A 446 36.23 25.90 19.05
CA ASP A 446 34.93 26.34 19.62
C ASP A 446 33.79 25.32 19.45
N GLY A 447 34.06 24.15 18.87
CA GLY A 447 33.07 23.11 18.59
C GLY A 447 32.30 23.30 17.27
N THR A 448 32.69 24.28 16.46
CA THR A 448 32.14 24.44 15.11
C THR A 448 32.63 23.30 14.21
N VAL A 449 31.74 22.75 13.40
CA VAL A 449 32.03 21.72 12.39
C VAL A 449 31.92 22.32 11.00
N SER A 450 32.92 22.05 10.16
CA SER A 450 32.91 22.36 8.73
C SER A 450 33.41 21.15 7.94
N GLY A 451 33.07 21.07 6.66
CA GLY A 451 33.52 19.96 5.83
C GLY A 451 32.73 19.80 4.55
N GLU A 452 32.86 18.63 3.96
CA GLU A 452 32.19 18.28 2.72
C GLU A 452 31.51 16.91 2.82
N VAL A 453 30.41 16.73 2.09
CA VAL A 453 29.76 15.43 1.92
C VAL A 453 29.56 15.15 0.44
N SER A 454 29.78 13.89 0.07
CA SER A 454 29.44 13.35 -1.26
C SER A 454 28.62 12.08 -1.09
N ILE A 455 27.41 12.06 -1.66
CA ILE A 455 26.51 10.90 -1.66
C ILE A 455 26.37 10.42 -3.11
N LYS A 456 26.78 9.17 -3.36
CA LYS A 456 26.68 8.49 -4.64
C LYS A 456 25.61 7.41 -4.58
N SER A 457 24.51 7.59 -5.34
CA SER A 457 23.36 6.69 -5.35
C SER A 457 23.23 6.00 -6.70
N THR A 458 23.07 4.65 -6.69
CA THR A 458 22.87 3.83 -7.89
C THR A 458 21.61 2.99 -7.77
N ASP A 459 21.15 2.42 -8.87
CA ASP A 459 19.99 1.54 -8.98
C ASP A 459 18.76 2.17 -8.29
N TYR A 460 18.11 1.46 -7.36
CA TYR A 460 16.90 1.94 -6.67
C TYR A 460 17.16 3.16 -5.78
N ALA A 461 18.37 3.32 -5.25
CA ALA A 461 18.71 4.52 -4.48
C ALA A 461 18.71 5.77 -5.36
N ARG A 462 19.24 5.66 -6.60
CA ARG A 462 19.17 6.74 -7.57
C ARG A 462 17.74 7.13 -7.88
N ILE A 463 16.89 6.14 -8.17
CA ILE A 463 15.47 6.35 -8.50
C ILE A 463 14.79 7.08 -7.35
N LYS A 464 14.88 6.53 -6.13
CA LYS A 464 14.21 7.09 -4.95
C LYS A 464 14.63 8.54 -4.65
N ARG A 465 15.94 8.83 -4.67
CA ARG A 465 16.43 10.19 -4.42
C ARG A 465 16.03 11.17 -5.52
N LEU A 466 15.95 10.68 -6.77
CA LEU A 466 15.51 11.51 -7.90
C LEU A 466 14.00 11.80 -7.85
N GLU A 467 13.20 10.84 -7.43
CA GLU A 467 11.76 11.02 -7.16
C GLU A 467 11.55 12.09 -6.09
N ASP A 468 12.17 11.92 -4.92
CA ASP A 468 12.04 12.86 -3.79
C ASP A 468 12.52 14.27 -4.17
N TYR A 469 13.60 14.37 -4.95
CA TYR A 469 14.12 15.65 -5.45
C TYR A 469 13.17 16.34 -6.44
N LYS A 470 12.56 15.57 -7.35
CA LYS A 470 11.64 16.12 -8.37
C LYS A 470 10.26 16.42 -7.82
N GLU A 471 9.81 15.65 -6.83
CA GLU A 471 8.52 15.85 -6.17
C GLU A 471 8.51 17.17 -5.37
N ASP A 472 9.49 17.36 -4.50
CA ASP A 472 9.64 18.57 -3.67
C ASP A 472 11.11 18.82 -3.34
N LYS A 473 11.76 19.59 -4.20
CA LYS A 473 13.18 19.95 -4.06
C LYS A 473 13.50 20.58 -2.70
N ILE A 474 12.64 21.47 -2.21
CA ILE A 474 12.87 22.20 -0.96
C ILE A 474 12.82 21.23 0.21
N LYS A 475 11.79 20.41 0.26
CA LYS A 475 11.59 19.41 1.31
C LYS A 475 12.67 18.33 1.28
N PHE A 476 13.07 17.89 0.08
CA PHE A 476 14.16 16.93 -0.10
C PHE A 476 15.47 17.47 0.47
N LEU A 477 15.86 18.70 0.09
CA LEU A 477 17.09 19.33 0.59
C LEU A 477 17.04 19.58 2.10
N ALA A 478 15.88 19.96 2.63
CA ALA A 478 15.70 20.22 4.06
C ALA A 478 15.74 18.95 4.95
N ARG A 479 15.49 17.78 4.39
CA ARG A 479 15.44 16.52 5.16
C ARG A 479 16.66 15.63 4.95
N SER A 480 17.10 15.50 3.70
CA SER A 480 18.14 14.53 3.34
C SER A 480 19.56 14.95 3.74
N PHE A 481 19.74 16.20 4.16
CA PHE A 481 21.05 16.77 4.46
C PHE A 481 21.12 17.40 5.86
N ILE A 482 20.33 16.91 6.80
CA ILE A 482 20.39 17.24 8.22
C ILE A 482 20.83 16.00 8.97
N VAL A 483 21.66 16.19 10.00
CA VAL A 483 22.00 15.13 10.96
C VAL A 483 21.05 15.27 12.13
N ASP A 484 20.14 14.31 12.29
CA ASP A 484 19.05 14.37 13.26
C ASP A 484 19.56 14.54 14.71
N GLY A 485 18.85 15.35 15.49
CA GLY A 485 19.20 15.66 16.88
C GLY A 485 20.45 16.57 17.04
N THR A 486 20.96 17.16 15.95
CA THR A 486 22.14 18.03 15.97
C THR A 486 21.91 19.34 15.20
N ALA A 487 22.85 20.27 15.32
CA ALA A 487 22.91 21.47 14.49
C ALA A 487 23.77 21.29 13.21
N ILE A 488 24.10 20.04 12.85
CA ILE A 488 24.93 19.73 11.68
C ILE A 488 24.03 19.54 10.46
N SER A 489 24.34 20.23 9.37
CA SER A 489 23.65 20.07 8.09
C SER A 489 24.61 20.30 6.92
N ALA A 490 24.26 19.77 5.75
CA ALA A 490 24.94 20.14 4.51
C ALA A 490 24.11 21.15 3.72
N LYS A 491 24.78 22.16 3.13
CA LYS A 491 24.23 23.24 2.33
C LYS A 491 24.92 23.30 0.98
N ASP A 492 24.47 24.21 0.11
CA ASP A 492 25.00 24.39 -1.23
C ASP A 492 25.07 23.08 -2.03
N ILE A 493 23.98 22.30 -1.96
CA ILE A 493 23.91 20.97 -2.55
C ILE A 493 23.88 21.04 -4.07
N GLU A 494 24.91 20.51 -4.70
CA GLU A 494 24.99 20.28 -6.14
C GLU A 494 24.61 18.84 -6.47
N ILE A 495 23.74 18.67 -7.47
CA ILE A 495 23.28 17.34 -7.91
C ILE A 495 23.67 17.14 -9.36
N SER A 496 24.47 16.10 -9.62
CA SER A 496 24.98 15.75 -10.94
C SER A 496 24.33 14.47 -11.48
N ASN A 497 24.36 14.32 -12.81
CA ASN A 497 23.85 13.17 -13.55
C ASN A 497 22.32 12.95 -13.44
N VAL A 498 21.56 14.02 -13.21
CA VAL A 498 20.09 13.96 -13.11
C VAL A 498 19.48 13.32 -14.37
N GLU A 499 19.92 13.76 -15.55
CA GLU A 499 19.37 13.31 -16.85
C GLU A 499 20.08 12.08 -17.44
N ASN A 500 21.19 11.63 -16.85
CA ASN A 500 21.93 10.45 -17.33
C ASN A 500 21.68 9.24 -16.44
N ASP A 501 20.71 8.41 -16.82
CA ASP A 501 20.28 7.22 -16.07
C ASP A 501 21.29 6.06 -16.07
N SER A 502 22.37 6.15 -16.84
CA SER A 502 23.47 5.16 -16.86
C SER A 502 24.58 5.48 -15.85
N LEU A 503 24.54 6.68 -15.23
CA LEU A 503 25.51 7.11 -14.23
C LEU A 503 24.86 7.20 -12.84
N ALA A 504 25.69 7.09 -11.81
CA ALA A 504 25.24 7.34 -10.44
C ALA A 504 24.76 8.79 -10.29
N LEU A 505 23.68 8.99 -9.52
CA LEU A 505 23.31 10.32 -9.04
C LEU A 505 24.32 10.72 -7.95
N VAL A 506 24.99 11.86 -8.15
CA VAL A 506 25.98 12.36 -7.20
C VAL A 506 25.47 13.64 -6.59
N GLN A 507 25.48 13.71 -5.26
CA GLN A 507 25.05 14.86 -4.47
C GLN A 507 26.22 15.29 -3.62
N GLN A 508 26.66 16.54 -3.77
CA GLN A 508 27.78 17.10 -3.04
C GLN A 508 27.34 18.37 -2.31
N GLY A 509 27.85 18.58 -1.11
CA GLY A 509 27.49 19.74 -0.31
C GLY A 509 28.52 20.07 0.76
N LYS A 510 28.46 21.28 1.26
CA LYS A 510 29.32 21.79 2.34
C LYS A 510 28.66 21.54 3.68
N ILE A 511 29.33 20.82 4.57
CA ILE A 511 28.88 20.58 5.93
C ILE A 511 29.17 21.81 6.79
N SER A 512 28.20 22.22 7.58
CA SER A 512 28.35 23.25 8.60
C SER A 512 27.48 22.93 9.81
N GLY A 513 27.94 23.33 10.98
CA GLY A 513 27.17 23.14 12.21
C GLY A 513 28.00 23.35 13.45
N ARG A 514 27.44 22.91 14.59
CA ARG A 514 28.10 22.97 15.87
C ARG A 514 27.78 21.69 16.65
N LEU A 515 28.79 21.15 17.32
CA LEU A 515 28.64 19.99 18.18
C LEU A 515 27.89 20.36 19.46
N ASN A 516 27.10 19.43 19.97
CA ASN A 516 26.44 19.55 21.27
C ASN A 516 27.50 19.40 22.37
N THR A 517 27.42 20.27 23.38
CA THR A 517 28.34 20.27 24.52
C THR A 517 27.57 20.20 25.84
N THR A 518 28.13 19.50 26.83
CA THR A 518 27.60 19.47 28.20
C THR A 518 28.79 19.49 29.17
N GLY A 519 28.97 20.60 29.88
CA GLY A 519 30.17 20.82 30.68
C GLY A 519 31.42 20.84 29.79
N ASP A 520 32.44 20.06 30.15
CA ASP A 520 33.70 19.95 29.41
C ASP A 520 33.63 18.95 28.25
N TYR A 521 32.48 18.28 28.06
CA TYR A 521 32.32 17.23 27.06
C TYR A 521 31.60 17.72 25.81
N THR A 522 32.09 17.26 24.66
CA THR A 522 31.52 17.52 23.34
C THR A 522 31.18 16.20 22.66
N PHE A 523 29.98 16.09 22.11
CA PHE A 523 29.45 14.88 21.50
C PHE A 523 29.55 14.94 19.99
N LEU A 524 30.37 14.06 19.40
CA LEU A 524 30.58 13.99 17.96
C LEU A 524 29.75 12.81 17.39
N PRO A 525 28.68 13.07 16.62
CA PRO A 525 27.87 12.02 16.01
C PRO A 525 28.65 11.34 14.86
N LEU A 526 28.41 10.05 14.68
CA LEU A 526 29.05 9.28 13.61
C LEU A 526 28.05 8.90 12.49
N ASN A 527 26.75 8.85 12.79
CA ASN A 527 25.70 8.54 11.81
C ASN A 527 25.36 9.79 11.00
N LEU A 528 26.05 9.99 9.86
CA LEU A 528 25.91 11.17 9.03
C LEU A 528 25.21 10.81 7.71
N PHE A 529 24.01 11.37 7.49
CA PHE A 529 23.30 11.31 6.20
C PHE A 529 22.94 9.90 5.69
N THR A 530 22.89 8.88 6.56
CA THR A 530 22.55 7.49 6.16
C THR A 530 21.06 7.26 5.97
N GLY A 531 20.21 8.17 6.46
CA GLY A 531 18.76 7.99 6.50
C GLY A 531 18.27 6.98 7.55
N PHE A 532 19.17 6.50 8.43
CA PHE A 532 18.78 5.70 9.61
C PHE A 532 18.57 6.61 10.82
N ASP A 533 17.47 7.38 10.78
CA ASP A 533 17.17 8.40 11.78
C ASP A 533 16.24 7.88 12.88
N PHE A 534 15.35 6.95 12.56
CA PHE A 534 14.42 6.32 13.51
C PHE A 534 14.21 4.82 13.22
N ASN A 535 13.97 4.05 14.28
CA ASN A 535 13.64 2.63 14.15
C ASN A 535 12.15 2.46 13.78
N PRO A 536 11.82 1.88 12.61
CA PRO A 536 10.43 1.67 12.21
C PRO A 536 9.76 0.47 12.91
N PHE A 537 10.51 -0.41 13.57
CA PHE A 537 10.01 -1.66 14.15
C PHE A 537 9.87 -1.58 15.68
N LEU A 538 8.92 -0.76 16.14
CA LEU A 538 8.67 -0.54 17.58
C LEU A 538 7.59 -1.46 18.14
N SER A 539 6.61 -1.88 17.34
CA SER A 539 5.52 -2.76 17.79
C SER A 539 6.03 -4.10 18.30
N ASN A 540 5.38 -4.65 19.32
CA ASN A 540 5.70 -6.01 19.80
C ASN A 540 5.13 -7.10 18.90
N ASN A 541 4.02 -6.80 18.22
CA ASN A 541 3.33 -7.71 17.33
C ASN A 541 3.32 -7.16 15.91
N ARG A 542 3.37 -8.06 14.94
CA ARG A 542 3.26 -7.75 13.52
C ARG A 542 2.47 -8.85 12.83
N LEU A 543 1.58 -8.46 11.91
CA LEU A 543 0.71 -9.38 11.18
C LEU A 543 1.07 -9.47 9.69
N SER A 544 1.91 -8.57 9.19
CA SER A 544 2.33 -8.54 7.79
C SER A 544 3.81 -8.87 7.61
N ASN A 545 4.18 -9.33 6.41
CA ASN A 545 5.57 -9.46 6.01
C ASN A 545 6.27 -8.10 5.96
N ILE A 546 7.59 -8.08 6.10
CA ILE A 546 8.40 -6.90 5.85
C ILE A 546 8.91 -6.99 4.42
N ASN A 547 8.39 -6.17 3.52
CA ASN A 547 8.81 -6.14 2.12
C ASN A 547 9.49 -4.81 1.79
N PHE A 548 10.82 -4.80 1.82
CA PHE A 548 11.61 -3.64 1.40
C PHE A 548 11.55 -3.38 -0.11
N GLY A 549 11.05 -4.35 -0.88
CA GLY A 549 11.00 -4.32 -2.35
C GLY A 549 12.31 -4.72 -3.00
N TYR A 550 13.42 -4.28 -2.50
CA TYR A 550 14.77 -4.53 -3.02
C TYR A 550 15.77 -4.72 -1.87
N ARG A 551 16.90 -5.34 -2.19
CA ARG A 551 18.05 -5.44 -1.28
C ARG A 551 18.68 -4.06 -1.09
N ARG A 552 19.35 -3.86 0.04
CA ARG A 552 19.95 -2.56 0.39
C ARG A 552 21.42 -2.72 0.76
N SER A 553 22.24 -1.77 0.30
CA SER A 553 23.64 -1.62 0.69
C SER A 553 23.94 -0.13 0.86
N ILE A 554 24.27 0.27 2.08
CA ILE A 554 24.65 1.65 2.40
C ILE A 554 26.01 1.61 3.08
N ILE A 555 26.95 2.38 2.55
CA ILE A 555 28.30 2.51 3.10
C ILE A 555 28.53 3.99 3.40
N LEU A 556 28.90 4.26 4.63
CA LEU A 556 29.32 5.58 5.09
C LEU A 556 30.82 5.54 5.49
N ASN A 557 31.61 6.42 4.90
CA ASN A 557 32.98 6.68 5.29
C ASN A 557 33.07 8.10 5.83
N VAL A 558 33.52 8.23 7.07
CA VAL A 558 33.68 9.54 7.73
C VAL A 558 35.15 9.72 8.12
N THR A 559 35.71 10.86 7.78
CA THR A 559 37.02 11.33 8.24
C THR A 559 36.82 12.60 9.06
N ILE A 560 37.35 12.67 10.28
CA ILE A 560 37.12 13.79 11.19
C ILE A 560 38.47 14.27 11.75
N GLN A 561 38.85 15.47 11.34
CA GLN A 561 40.02 16.16 11.88
C GLN A 561 39.64 16.89 13.16
N LEU A 562 40.29 16.56 14.26
CA LEU A 562 40.13 17.23 15.55
C LEU A 562 41.20 18.28 15.75
N PRO A 563 40.93 19.41 16.42
CA PRO A 563 41.94 20.40 16.76
C PRO A 563 42.83 19.93 17.92
N PRO A 564 44.03 20.50 18.12
CA PRO A 564 44.98 20.06 19.15
C PRO A 564 44.48 20.19 20.58
N ASP A 565 43.53 21.06 20.85
CA ASP A 565 42.94 21.33 22.17
C ASP A 565 41.81 20.32 22.57
N TYR A 566 41.45 19.40 21.67
CA TYR A 566 40.55 18.31 22.01
C TYR A 566 41.27 16.97 22.12
N VAL A 567 40.86 16.16 23.08
CA VAL A 567 41.23 14.75 23.22
C VAL A 567 40.00 13.87 23.11
N VAL A 568 40.18 12.68 22.56
CA VAL A 568 39.14 11.65 22.57
C VAL A 568 39.14 11.01 23.95
N ASP A 569 38.09 11.23 24.72
CA ASP A 569 37.90 10.66 26.06
C ASP A 569 37.30 9.26 25.96
N GLU A 570 36.22 9.12 25.19
CA GLU A 570 35.60 7.83 24.92
C GLU A 570 35.26 7.70 23.43
N MET A 571 35.44 6.51 22.87
CA MET A 571 35.15 6.20 21.48
C MET A 571 34.31 4.92 21.39
N PRO A 572 33.26 4.92 20.58
CA PRO A 572 32.47 3.71 20.31
C PRO A 572 33.36 2.56 19.81
N LYS A 573 33.01 1.33 20.19
CA LYS A 573 33.77 0.16 19.75
C LYS A 573 33.51 -0.17 18.29
N SER A 574 34.53 -0.69 17.59
CA SER A 574 34.31 -1.37 16.31
C SER A 574 33.45 -2.62 16.56
N ILE A 575 32.41 -2.82 15.74
CA ILE A 575 31.43 -3.88 15.94
C ILE A 575 30.98 -4.48 14.61
N LYS A 576 30.62 -5.76 14.65
CA LYS A 576 29.92 -6.44 13.59
C LYS A 576 28.70 -7.15 14.18
N LEU A 577 27.50 -6.77 13.72
CA LEU A 577 26.23 -7.34 14.11
C LEU A 577 25.58 -7.99 12.89
N SER A 578 25.01 -9.18 13.05
CA SER A 578 24.19 -9.82 12.02
C SER A 578 23.08 -10.64 12.66
N ASP A 579 22.02 -10.88 11.91
CA ASP A 579 21.05 -11.93 12.21
C ASP A 579 21.69 -13.32 12.04
N PRO A 580 21.05 -14.41 12.51
CA PRO A 580 21.59 -15.77 12.42
C PRO A 580 21.90 -16.21 10.99
N ASP A 581 21.06 -15.85 10.02
CA ASP A 581 21.19 -16.21 8.61
C ASP A 581 22.16 -15.30 7.84
N LYS A 582 22.63 -14.23 8.47
CA LYS A 582 23.52 -13.21 7.88
C LYS A 582 22.87 -12.46 6.69
N ASP A 583 21.58 -12.31 6.73
CA ASP A 583 20.81 -11.54 5.75
C ASP A 583 20.79 -10.05 6.06
N ILE A 584 20.91 -9.70 7.34
CA ILE A 584 21.08 -8.34 7.83
C ILE A 584 22.47 -8.25 8.43
N LEU A 585 23.28 -7.31 7.96
CA LEU A 585 24.59 -7.01 8.48
C LEU A 585 24.72 -5.53 8.79
N PHE A 586 25.15 -5.22 9.99
CA PHE A 586 25.68 -3.91 10.37
C PHE A 586 27.12 -4.06 10.82
N MET A 587 27.99 -3.19 10.30
CA MET A 587 29.39 -3.13 10.72
C MET A 587 29.78 -1.67 10.94
N ARG A 588 30.46 -1.41 12.04
CA ARG A 588 31.16 -0.16 12.32
C ARG A 588 32.61 -0.47 12.59
N HIS A 589 33.50 0.14 11.82
CA HIS A 589 34.94 0.12 12.07
C HIS A 589 35.41 1.57 12.33
N ILE A 590 35.99 1.80 13.50
CA ILE A 590 36.40 3.15 13.91
C ILE A 590 37.86 3.08 14.44
N THR A 591 38.66 4.06 14.07
CA THR A 591 40.05 4.23 14.49
C THR A 591 40.32 5.70 14.79
N HIS A 592 41.29 5.94 15.69
CA HIS A 592 41.80 7.26 16.02
C HIS A 592 43.31 7.27 15.87
N ASP A 593 43.79 8.04 14.91
CA ASP A 593 45.22 8.35 14.76
C ASP A 593 45.57 9.49 15.71
N LYS A 594 46.30 9.16 16.80
CA LYS A 594 46.60 10.12 17.86
C LYS A 594 47.70 11.13 17.46
N GLU A 595 48.57 10.80 16.48
CA GLU A 595 49.66 11.66 16.06
C GLU A 595 49.12 12.88 15.31
N ILE A 596 48.16 12.68 14.43
CA ILE A 596 47.54 13.74 13.64
C ILE A 596 46.12 14.09 14.13
N ASN A 597 45.69 13.50 15.25
CA ASN A 597 44.37 13.70 15.86
C ASN A 597 43.19 13.50 14.89
N LEU A 598 43.24 12.40 14.13
CA LEU A 598 42.29 12.12 13.04
C LEU A 598 41.47 10.87 13.37
N ILE A 599 40.14 10.99 13.34
CA ILE A 599 39.23 9.86 13.48
C ILE A 599 38.80 9.41 12.09
N ARG A 600 38.79 8.10 11.83
CA ARG A 600 38.18 7.46 10.67
C ARG A 600 37.13 6.49 11.12
N CYS A 601 35.94 6.60 10.55
CA CYS A 601 34.82 5.68 10.82
C CYS A 601 34.22 5.18 9.50
N MET A 602 34.11 3.87 9.37
CA MET A 602 33.36 3.23 8.29
C MET A 602 32.16 2.53 8.89
N MET A 603 30.97 2.79 8.36
CA MET A 603 29.76 2.04 8.66
C MET A 603 29.23 1.39 7.40
N GLN A 604 28.76 0.16 7.53
CA GLN A 604 28.16 -0.61 6.43
C GLN A 604 26.86 -1.24 6.91
N PHE A 605 25.80 -1.04 6.10
CA PHE A 605 24.49 -1.63 6.28
C PHE A 605 24.19 -2.49 5.06
N GLU A 606 23.95 -3.76 5.26
CA GLU A 606 23.61 -4.73 4.22
C GLU A 606 22.30 -5.44 4.56
N PHE A 607 21.36 -5.41 3.64
CA PHE A 607 20.10 -6.17 3.69
C PHE A 607 20.05 -7.03 2.43
N LYS A 608 20.42 -8.30 2.56
CA LYS A 608 20.58 -9.21 1.43
C LYS A 608 19.26 -9.80 0.94
N LYS A 609 18.22 -9.77 1.76
CA LYS A 609 16.85 -10.12 1.37
C LYS A 609 16.02 -8.85 1.23
N SER A 610 15.08 -8.88 0.27
CA SER A 610 14.09 -7.82 0.07
C SER A 610 12.78 -8.09 0.82
N LEU A 611 12.53 -9.36 1.20
CA LEU A 611 11.30 -9.81 1.85
C LEU A 611 11.65 -10.69 3.05
N TYR A 612 11.06 -10.38 4.20
CA TYR A 612 11.10 -11.18 5.43
C TYR A 612 9.66 -11.56 5.81
N GLU A 613 9.44 -12.85 6.02
CA GLU A 613 8.14 -13.36 6.45
C GLU A 613 7.84 -12.92 7.89
N THR A 614 6.58 -12.97 8.27
CA THR A 614 6.10 -12.46 9.58
C THR A 614 6.77 -13.13 10.77
N ASP A 615 7.11 -14.42 10.68
CA ASP A 615 7.79 -15.19 11.72
C ASP A 615 9.23 -14.71 11.99
N MET A 616 9.87 -14.05 11.01
CA MET A 616 11.20 -13.44 11.16
C MET A 616 11.15 -12.07 11.87
N TYR A 617 9.96 -11.51 12.09
CA TYR A 617 9.82 -10.18 12.67
C TYR A 617 10.55 -9.98 14.01
N PRO A 618 10.49 -10.92 14.99
CA PRO A 618 11.20 -10.75 16.26
C PRO A 618 12.70 -10.56 16.07
N ILE A 619 13.31 -11.31 15.14
CA ILE A 619 14.74 -11.24 14.81
C ILE A 619 15.08 -9.90 14.15
N VAL A 620 14.31 -9.51 13.14
CA VAL A 620 14.49 -8.23 12.43
C VAL A 620 14.38 -7.06 13.41
N LYS A 621 13.36 -7.08 14.28
CA LYS A 621 13.15 -6.07 15.32
C LYS A 621 14.34 -5.96 16.27
N GLU A 622 14.84 -7.08 16.78
CA GLU A 622 16.00 -7.11 17.69
C GLU A 622 17.26 -6.53 17.01
N VAL A 623 17.54 -6.97 15.78
CA VAL A 623 18.70 -6.48 15.03
C VAL A 623 18.60 -4.98 14.77
N TYR A 624 17.42 -4.50 14.36
CA TYR A 624 17.19 -3.06 14.16
C TYR A 624 17.34 -2.27 15.46
N GLN A 625 16.78 -2.75 16.56
CA GLN A 625 16.93 -2.11 17.85
C GLN A 625 18.41 -1.93 18.21
N ARG A 626 19.23 -2.99 18.09
CA ARG A 626 20.68 -2.94 18.35
C ARG A 626 21.42 -2.00 17.39
N ILE A 627 21.07 -2.01 16.09
CA ILE A 627 21.65 -1.06 15.13
C ILE A 627 21.42 0.37 15.61
N PHE A 628 20.17 0.72 15.98
CA PHE A 628 19.84 2.07 16.43
C PHE A 628 20.47 2.43 17.80
N GLU A 629 20.69 1.48 18.67
CA GLU A 629 21.47 1.69 19.90
C GLU A 629 22.92 2.08 19.54
N TYR A 630 23.58 1.33 18.67
CA TYR A 630 24.94 1.63 18.23
C TYR A 630 25.07 2.93 17.43
N LEU A 631 24.08 3.30 16.63
CA LEU A 631 24.10 4.54 15.86
C LEU A 631 24.00 5.80 16.74
N LYS A 632 23.46 5.67 17.95
CA LYS A 632 23.36 6.77 18.92
C LYS A 632 24.64 7.00 19.73
N GLU A 633 25.59 6.08 19.70
CA GLU A 633 26.85 6.22 20.43
C GLU A 633 27.74 7.28 19.78
N PRO A 634 28.00 8.44 20.41
CA PRO A 634 28.90 9.45 19.89
C PRO A 634 30.35 9.13 20.25
N VAL A 635 31.28 9.80 19.58
CA VAL A 635 32.63 9.97 20.15
C VAL A 635 32.55 11.07 21.19
N LEU A 636 33.04 10.79 22.40
CA LEU A 636 33.10 11.76 23.49
C LEU A 636 34.45 12.48 23.43
N LEU A 637 34.39 13.76 23.21
CA LEU A 637 35.56 14.63 23.17
C LEU A 637 35.60 15.46 24.45
N LYS A 638 36.83 15.71 24.94
CA LYS A 638 37.08 16.58 26.09
C LYS A 638 38.06 17.67 25.67
N LYS A 639 37.80 18.88 26.11
CA LYS A 639 38.73 19.99 25.93
C LYS A 639 39.86 19.89 26.92
N LYS A 640 41.12 20.09 26.48
CA LYS A 640 42.32 20.08 27.35
C LYS A 640 42.31 21.25 28.31
#